data_9c192f481588394c3e95e3b832933c0e
#
_entry.id   9c192f481588394c3e95e3b832933c0e
#
_cell.length_a   1.000
_cell.length_b   1.000
_cell.length_c   1.000
_cell.angle_alpha   90.00
_cell.angle_beta   90.00
_cell.angle_gamma   90.00
#
_symmetry.space_group_name_H-M   'P 1'
#
loop_
_entity.id
_entity.type
_entity.pdbx_description
1 polymer ?
#
loop_
_entity_poly.entity_id
_entity_poly.type
_entity_poly.pdbx_seq_one_letter_code
_entity_poly.pdbx_strand_id
1 'polypeptide(L)'
;MKKLLFFSELGRLLKSRLTWLVMLLVLVSPVAGLVWYKPASAETMLSMYLANPALAGGVAGGILFGLLTLYELDRAGRSRVDVLVDAAVSPLTMAFLRLLSLLAVSVLTLALTMLVWLPICRGLIGAVFDMGDYVPAWLLFMGLALPLGILAVSSAWQFTGRTDLSLVLFAAFAGLSLTVWADNWQLCWLNPCIWALSDDFSNVRIFRSAAWMRLTWLGLLAGIWTLSWLCIRQYQKGLLGSLARSVRHIWHPAIAMLLLVCSCTAWAAQPMVDHSNPDQTVMSFYEIPYAEDLVCTGRSVQVYPDTASGIVSGSASYRFRNTSGQEQTAAFGVNPGYTISSVQADGVDVPFSVSDYQEYNEAKLEVAIPAGEKVELTIEYGGFPRESRNMGTMQGGDEVSEEYLCLENAELAPRLMNVLPGENGYPASVEITLPVSMTVIPFGTGEAERVKENEDGTITWRYETNGTGGIVYAGDYVREEIEAGGITIEFYYGRKHQAVMEAAGAVDAVREVVDYCTGHYGALSFSDGNTLKLIQSRVSGGGYAANGASLLDEADFTAQNLSDAGKGAASGEVMIHELVHQWWGLGNMFDSSDETDGWSAEGLTVYTTYRIVRQLYGEEYAVEHYVNQWQKAVDDYNLNFYVRCPEYLEMLPEEKRLEITNSLSYVRQYCEMPLKILKAEQLVGGEEAMDRILNGLFNRELDPAYPYLTYQEFLDACGLTEEELNLA
;
A
#
# COMPACT_ATOMS: atom_id res chain seq x y z
N MET A 1 31.81 -9.13 -41.83
CA MET A 1 32.80 -8.53 -40.92
C MET A 1 32.16 -8.12 -39.58
N LYS A 2 31.16 -7.22 -39.52
CA LYS A 2 30.54 -6.79 -38.20
C LYS A 2 29.96 -7.96 -37.38
N LYS A 3 29.27 -8.93 -38.00
CA LYS A 3 28.73 -10.11 -37.35
C LYS A 3 29.84 -10.97 -36.71
N LEU A 4 30.95 -11.17 -37.43
CA LEU A 4 32.11 -11.94 -36.93
C LEU A 4 32.78 -11.23 -35.75
N LEU A 5 32.90 -9.91 -35.79
CA LEU A 5 33.46 -9.10 -34.68
C LEU A 5 32.57 -9.16 -33.43
N PHE A 6 31.24 -9.13 -33.57
CA PHE A 6 30.32 -9.30 -32.48
C PHE A 6 30.51 -10.66 -31.77
N PHE A 7 30.53 -11.76 -32.53
CA PHE A 7 30.74 -13.09 -31.95
C PHE A 7 32.13 -13.25 -31.34
N SER A 8 33.16 -12.56 -31.89
CA SER A 8 34.49 -12.52 -31.30
C SER A 8 34.52 -11.81 -29.96
N GLU A 9 33.88 -10.63 -29.85
CA GLU A 9 33.78 -9.90 -28.58
C GLU A 9 32.94 -10.64 -27.56
N LEU A 10 31.79 -11.19 -27.95
CA LEU A 10 30.95 -12.01 -27.08
C LEU A 10 31.68 -13.26 -26.60
N GLY A 11 32.33 -13.99 -27.50
CA GLY A 11 33.12 -15.18 -27.17
C GLY A 11 34.30 -14.87 -26.23
N ARG A 12 34.87 -13.68 -26.37
CA ARG A 12 35.96 -13.20 -25.50
C ARG A 12 35.40 -12.89 -24.10
N LEU A 13 34.26 -12.22 -23.98
CA LEU A 13 33.59 -11.96 -22.71
C LEU A 13 33.25 -13.26 -21.98
N LEU A 14 32.67 -14.24 -22.69
CA LEU A 14 32.33 -15.54 -22.15
C LEU A 14 33.54 -16.41 -21.76
N LYS A 15 34.76 -16.09 -22.27
CA LYS A 15 36.00 -16.71 -21.82
C LYS A 15 36.68 -15.98 -20.66
N SER A 16 36.20 -14.80 -20.29
CA SER A 16 36.75 -13.99 -19.20
C SER A 16 36.33 -14.54 -17.84
N ARG A 17 37.29 -14.81 -16.96
CA ARG A 17 37.01 -15.21 -15.57
C ARG A 17 36.26 -14.13 -14.80
N LEU A 18 36.55 -12.85 -15.08
CA LEU A 18 35.86 -11.73 -14.42
C LEU A 18 34.37 -11.69 -14.81
N THR A 19 34.05 -11.94 -16.08
CA THR A 19 32.66 -12.00 -16.52
C THR A 19 31.89 -13.10 -15.80
N TRP A 20 32.46 -14.29 -15.68
CA TRP A 20 31.84 -15.40 -14.90
C TRP A 20 31.71 -15.08 -13.42
N LEU A 21 32.70 -14.41 -12.84
CA LEU A 21 32.61 -13.96 -11.44
C LEU A 21 31.43 -12.99 -11.26
N VAL A 22 31.29 -11.99 -12.16
CA VAL A 22 30.17 -11.04 -12.13
C VAL A 22 28.83 -11.76 -12.31
N MET A 23 28.72 -12.66 -13.29
CA MET A 23 27.51 -13.45 -13.50
C MET A 23 27.14 -14.27 -12.27
N LEU A 24 28.13 -14.90 -11.61
CA LEU A 24 27.90 -15.68 -10.38
C LEU A 24 27.44 -14.78 -9.22
N LEU A 25 28.09 -13.63 -9.04
CA LEU A 25 27.70 -12.69 -7.97
C LEU A 25 26.28 -12.17 -8.19
N VAL A 26 25.91 -11.87 -9.44
CA VAL A 26 24.54 -11.44 -9.80
C VAL A 26 23.53 -12.57 -9.58
N LEU A 27 23.87 -13.80 -9.92
CA LEU A 27 23.00 -14.97 -9.70
C LEU A 27 22.73 -15.22 -8.21
N VAL A 28 23.72 -14.97 -7.35
CA VAL A 28 23.60 -15.18 -5.89
C VAL A 28 22.99 -13.96 -5.18
N SER A 29 23.12 -12.77 -5.76
CA SER A 29 22.70 -11.51 -5.09
C SER A 29 21.24 -11.46 -4.65
N PRO A 30 20.26 -12.15 -5.28
CA PRO A 30 18.89 -12.19 -4.77
C PRO A 30 18.74 -12.74 -3.34
N VAL A 31 19.72 -13.51 -2.84
CA VAL A 31 19.78 -13.94 -1.43
C VAL A 31 19.73 -12.73 -0.48
N ALA A 32 20.31 -11.60 -0.88
CA ALA A 32 20.24 -10.40 -0.08
C ALA A 32 18.82 -9.92 0.18
N GLY A 33 17.92 -10.13 -0.78
CA GLY A 33 16.49 -9.82 -0.65
C GLY A 33 15.75 -10.69 0.37
N LEU A 34 16.24 -11.88 0.64
CA LEU A 34 15.68 -12.75 1.69
C LEU A 34 16.09 -12.32 3.09
N VAL A 35 17.24 -11.68 3.26
CA VAL A 35 17.88 -11.48 4.57
C VAL A 35 17.84 -10.03 5.04
N TRP A 36 18.34 -9.08 4.25
CA TRP A 36 18.55 -7.70 4.73
C TRP A 36 18.11 -6.58 3.80
N TYR A 37 17.92 -6.83 2.49
CA TYR A 37 17.49 -5.81 1.55
C TYR A 37 16.06 -6.05 1.14
N LYS A 38 15.11 -5.56 1.91
CA LYS A 38 13.67 -5.79 1.77
C LYS A 38 12.93 -4.48 1.51
N PRO A 39 13.08 -3.86 0.32
CA PRO A 39 12.36 -2.63 0.00
C PRO A 39 10.85 -2.83 -0.11
N ALA A 40 10.37 -4.00 -0.53
CA ALA A 40 8.97 -4.39 -0.37
C ALA A 40 8.78 -4.85 1.08
N SER A 41 8.22 -3.96 1.91
CA SER A 41 8.14 -4.15 3.36
C SER A 41 6.98 -5.03 3.81
N ALA A 42 5.95 -5.20 2.99
CA ALA A 42 4.81 -6.07 3.30
C ALA A 42 5.23 -7.55 3.40
N GLU A 43 4.62 -8.26 4.32
CA GLU A 43 4.96 -9.66 4.64
C GLU A 43 4.20 -10.67 3.79
N THR A 44 3.67 -10.29 2.62
CA THR A 44 3.11 -11.24 1.65
C THR A 44 4.18 -12.18 1.10
N MET A 45 3.80 -13.39 0.72
CA MET A 45 4.73 -14.39 0.18
C MET A 45 5.41 -13.90 -1.11
N LEU A 46 4.67 -13.20 -1.99
CA LEU A 46 5.22 -12.63 -3.21
C LEU A 46 6.17 -11.45 -2.92
N SER A 47 5.89 -10.61 -1.92
CA SER A 47 6.81 -9.54 -1.52
C SER A 47 8.11 -10.11 -0.96
N MET A 48 8.00 -11.05 0.00
CA MET A 48 9.17 -11.62 0.69
C MET A 48 10.05 -12.48 -0.23
N TYR A 49 9.45 -13.34 -1.04
CA TYR A 49 10.19 -14.40 -1.75
C TYR A 49 10.28 -14.22 -3.27
N LEU A 50 9.63 -13.20 -3.84
CA LEU A 50 9.72 -12.86 -5.25
C LEU A 50 10.22 -11.43 -5.47
N ALA A 51 9.50 -10.41 -4.95
CA ALA A 51 9.84 -9.01 -5.20
C ALA A 51 11.21 -8.65 -4.61
N ASN A 52 11.42 -8.87 -3.31
CA ASN A 52 12.67 -8.54 -2.64
C ASN A 52 13.91 -9.22 -3.24
N PRO A 53 13.89 -10.54 -3.53
CA PRO A 53 14.98 -11.18 -4.26
C PRO A 53 15.25 -10.58 -5.64
N ALA A 54 14.20 -10.30 -6.44
CA ALA A 54 14.36 -9.73 -7.77
C ALA A 54 14.89 -8.29 -7.71
N LEU A 55 14.45 -7.47 -6.75
CA LEU A 55 14.94 -6.11 -6.51
C LEU A 55 16.41 -6.12 -6.06
N ALA A 56 16.78 -6.97 -5.12
CA ALA A 56 18.16 -7.12 -4.68
C ALA A 56 19.08 -7.55 -5.84
N GLY A 57 18.63 -8.51 -6.64
CA GLY A 57 19.31 -8.95 -7.85
C GLY A 57 19.45 -7.82 -8.88
N GLY A 58 18.43 -6.97 -9.01
CA GLY A 58 18.43 -5.80 -9.88
C GLY A 58 19.47 -4.76 -9.48
N VAL A 59 19.49 -4.37 -8.21
CA VAL A 59 20.48 -3.41 -7.67
C VAL A 59 21.91 -3.93 -7.84
N ALA A 60 22.17 -5.15 -7.36
CA ALA A 60 23.49 -5.75 -7.50
C ALA A 60 23.88 -5.96 -8.96
N GLY A 61 22.94 -6.42 -9.79
CA GLY A 61 23.15 -6.62 -11.22
C GLY A 61 23.48 -5.33 -11.96
N GLY A 62 22.72 -4.27 -11.73
CA GLY A 62 22.95 -2.95 -12.34
C GLY A 62 24.33 -2.38 -11.99
N ILE A 63 24.71 -2.47 -10.70
CA ILE A 63 26.04 -2.02 -10.22
C ILE A 63 27.17 -2.88 -10.79
N LEU A 64 27.08 -4.20 -10.65
CA LEU A 64 28.14 -5.12 -11.09
C LEU A 64 28.34 -5.12 -12.60
N PHE A 65 27.27 -5.08 -13.39
CA PHE A 65 27.38 -4.93 -14.85
C PHE A 65 27.89 -3.55 -15.26
N GLY A 66 27.55 -2.49 -14.52
CA GLY A 66 28.17 -1.17 -14.68
C GLY A 66 29.68 -1.22 -14.48
N LEU A 67 30.15 -1.81 -13.39
CA LEU A 67 31.58 -1.98 -13.09
C LEU A 67 32.30 -2.87 -14.14
N LEU A 68 31.67 -3.98 -14.55
CA LEU A 68 32.22 -4.83 -15.63
C LEU A 68 32.34 -4.04 -16.94
N THR A 69 31.34 -3.21 -17.23
CA THR A 69 31.34 -2.34 -18.43
C THR A 69 32.52 -1.37 -18.39
N LEU A 70 32.74 -0.70 -17.25
CA LEU A 70 33.85 0.23 -17.09
C LEU A 70 35.20 -0.47 -17.29
N TYR A 71 35.35 -1.65 -16.68
CA TYR A 71 36.55 -2.48 -16.85
C TYR A 71 36.80 -2.86 -18.30
N GLU A 72 35.76 -3.24 -19.05
CA GLU A 72 35.88 -3.64 -20.44
C GLU A 72 36.14 -2.47 -21.43
N LEU A 73 35.57 -1.31 -21.16
CA LEU A 73 35.78 -0.12 -21.96
C LEU A 73 37.22 0.41 -21.85
N ASP A 74 37.80 0.38 -20.66
CA ASP A 74 39.16 0.83 -20.38
C ASP A 74 40.24 -0.18 -20.83
N ARG A 75 39.85 -1.38 -21.16
CA ARG A 75 40.80 -2.48 -21.47
C ARG A 75 41.79 -2.17 -22.59
N ALA A 76 41.33 -1.57 -23.66
CA ALA A 76 42.20 -1.26 -24.83
C ALA A 76 43.30 -0.26 -24.43
N GLY A 77 42.94 0.79 -23.68
CA GLY A 77 43.89 1.77 -23.14
C GLY A 77 44.89 1.15 -22.18
N ARG A 78 44.44 0.33 -21.24
CA ARG A 78 45.29 -0.39 -20.28
C ARG A 78 46.29 -1.34 -20.96
N SER A 79 45.84 -1.97 -22.07
CA SER A 79 46.68 -2.87 -22.85
C SER A 79 47.53 -2.12 -23.90
N ARG A 80 47.40 -0.80 -24.04
CA ARG A 80 48.06 0.06 -25.00
C ARG A 80 47.88 -0.42 -26.46
N VAL A 81 46.71 -0.98 -26.77
CA VAL A 81 46.38 -1.48 -28.15
C VAL A 81 45.28 -0.66 -28.82
N ASP A 82 44.83 0.42 -28.21
CA ASP A 82 43.79 1.32 -28.67
C ASP A 82 44.04 1.79 -30.12
N VAL A 83 45.26 2.22 -30.45
CA VAL A 83 45.64 2.67 -31.80
C VAL A 83 45.49 1.54 -32.81
N LEU A 84 45.86 0.31 -32.45
CA LEU A 84 45.72 -0.85 -33.36
C LEU A 84 44.26 -1.23 -33.56
N VAL A 85 43.46 -1.17 -32.53
CA VAL A 85 42.02 -1.43 -32.61
C VAL A 85 41.33 -0.38 -33.47
N ASP A 86 41.64 0.91 -33.29
CA ASP A 86 41.10 2.02 -34.07
C ASP A 86 41.53 1.99 -35.57
N ALA A 87 42.69 1.43 -35.83
CA ALA A 87 43.14 1.21 -37.23
C ALA A 87 42.38 0.06 -37.91
N ALA A 88 41.96 -0.96 -37.15
CA ALA A 88 41.27 -2.13 -37.66
C ALA A 88 39.74 -1.94 -37.77
N VAL A 89 39.14 -1.26 -36.79
CA VAL A 89 37.69 -1.07 -36.69
C VAL A 89 37.39 0.36 -36.24
N SER A 90 36.39 1.00 -36.83
CA SER A 90 36.02 2.36 -36.43
C SER A 90 35.62 2.39 -34.95
N PRO A 91 36.10 3.40 -34.16
CA PRO A 91 35.82 3.52 -32.73
C PRO A 91 34.33 3.47 -32.41
N LEU A 92 33.49 4.10 -33.23
CA LEU A 92 32.03 4.09 -33.09
C LEU A 92 31.44 2.67 -33.22
N THR A 93 31.92 1.93 -34.26
CA THR A 93 31.47 0.55 -34.47
C THR A 93 31.91 -0.36 -33.33
N MET A 94 33.13 -0.20 -32.81
CA MET A 94 33.66 -1.01 -31.72
C MET A 94 32.90 -0.75 -30.41
N ALA A 95 32.60 0.50 -30.09
CA ALA A 95 31.80 0.85 -28.92
C ALA A 95 30.40 0.23 -29.00
N PHE A 96 29.74 0.28 -30.15
CA PHE A 96 28.43 -0.34 -30.35
C PHE A 96 28.48 -1.87 -30.23
N LEU A 97 29.48 -2.54 -30.78
CA LEU A 97 29.63 -3.99 -30.67
C LEU A 97 29.92 -4.44 -29.24
N ARG A 98 30.71 -3.67 -28.49
CA ARG A 98 30.95 -3.91 -27.05
C ARG A 98 29.68 -3.78 -26.24
N LEU A 99 28.87 -2.72 -26.46
CA LEU A 99 27.57 -2.56 -25.83
C LEU A 99 26.68 -3.78 -26.09
N LEU A 100 26.51 -4.17 -27.36
CA LEU A 100 25.67 -5.34 -27.70
C LEU A 100 26.18 -6.63 -27.06
N SER A 101 27.48 -6.82 -26.95
CA SER A 101 28.06 -8.01 -26.33
C SER A 101 27.81 -8.04 -24.80
N LEU A 102 27.90 -6.89 -24.13
CA LEU A 102 27.60 -6.76 -22.70
C LEU A 102 26.09 -6.96 -22.43
N LEU A 103 25.23 -6.39 -23.27
CA LEU A 103 23.79 -6.62 -23.20
C LEU A 103 23.44 -8.11 -23.42
N ALA A 104 24.08 -8.80 -24.36
CA ALA A 104 23.87 -10.23 -24.56
C ALA A 104 24.26 -11.05 -23.33
N VAL A 105 25.38 -10.71 -22.67
CA VAL A 105 25.79 -11.36 -21.42
C VAL A 105 24.84 -11.04 -20.29
N SER A 106 24.30 -9.82 -20.18
CA SER A 106 23.32 -9.48 -19.15
C SER A 106 22.00 -10.25 -19.32
N VAL A 107 21.52 -10.41 -20.55
CA VAL A 107 20.33 -11.24 -20.86
C VAL A 107 20.58 -12.72 -20.50
N LEU A 108 21.77 -13.24 -20.84
CA LEU A 108 22.13 -14.62 -20.46
C LEU A 108 22.16 -14.77 -18.94
N THR A 109 22.72 -13.79 -18.22
CA THR A 109 22.77 -13.79 -16.75
C THR A 109 21.36 -13.79 -16.15
N LEU A 110 20.47 -12.93 -16.63
CA LEU A 110 19.07 -12.91 -16.21
C LEU A 110 18.40 -14.27 -16.41
N ALA A 111 18.52 -14.84 -17.62
CA ALA A 111 17.92 -16.13 -17.93
C ALA A 111 18.42 -17.24 -17.00
N LEU A 112 19.73 -17.28 -16.73
CA LEU A 112 20.30 -18.25 -15.76
C LEU A 112 19.80 -18.00 -14.34
N THR A 113 19.71 -16.75 -13.93
CA THR A 113 19.18 -16.39 -12.60
C THR A 113 17.73 -16.83 -12.46
N MET A 114 16.88 -16.51 -13.42
CA MET A 114 15.47 -16.95 -13.41
C MET A 114 15.35 -18.49 -13.36
N LEU A 115 16.16 -19.22 -14.14
CA LEU A 115 16.13 -20.67 -14.11
C LEU A 115 16.54 -21.27 -12.76
N VAL A 116 17.52 -20.68 -12.08
CA VAL A 116 17.99 -21.14 -10.77
C VAL A 116 16.99 -20.78 -9.67
N TRP A 117 16.42 -19.58 -9.74
CA TRP A 117 15.52 -19.07 -8.72
C TRP A 117 14.08 -19.58 -8.85
N LEU A 118 13.67 -20.08 -10.02
CA LEU A 118 12.31 -20.61 -10.22
C LEU A 118 11.93 -21.69 -9.20
N PRO A 119 12.69 -22.79 -9.02
CA PRO A 119 12.34 -23.81 -8.02
C PRO A 119 12.44 -23.28 -6.59
N ILE A 120 13.33 -22.30 -6.30
CA ILE A 120 13.50 -21.70 -4.98
C ILE A 120 12.25 -20.86 -4.64
N CYS A 121 11.88 -19.92 -5.51
CA CYS A 121 10.68 -19.09 -5.30
C CYS A 121 9.43 -19.96 -5.20
N ARG A 122 9.26 -20.94 -6.10
CA ARG A 122 8.11 -21.84 -6.06
C ARG A 122 8.03 -22.64 -4.75
N GLY A 123 9.17 -23.05 -4.22
CA GLY A 123 9.22 -23.80 -2.94
C GLY A 123 8.94 -22.93 -1.72
N LEU A 124 9.37 -21.67 -1.74
CA LEU A 124 9.17 -20.74 -0.63
C LEU A 124 7.77 -20.11 -0.64
N ILE A 125 7.25 -19.75 -1.82
CA ILE A 125 5.94 -19.10 -1.97
C ILE A 125 4.79 -20.11 -1.82
N GLY A 126 5.00 -21.36 -2.23
CA GLY A 126 4.00 -22.41 -2.05
C GLY A 126 2.76 -22.26 -2.93
N ALA A 127 1.57 -22.33 -2.32
CA ALA A 127 0.29 -22.42 -3.02
C ALA A 127 -0.06 -21.16 -3.85
N VAL A 128 0.36 -19.98 -3.40
CA VAL A 128 0.06 -18.71 -4.08
C VAL A 128 1.03 -18.38 -5.22
N PHE A 129 1.99 -19.28 -5.52
CA PHE A 129 2.95 -19.07 -6.61
C PHE A 129 2.27 -19.07 -7.98
N ASP A 130 2.49 -17.97 -8.74
CA ASP A 130 2.04 -17.85 -10.13
C ASP A 130 3.20 -17.46 -11.07
N MET A 131 3.21 -18.05 -12.25
CA MET A 131 4.15 -17.69 -13.33
C MET A 131 3.82 -16.31 -13.94
N GLY A 132 2.55 -15.88 -13.86
CA GLY A 132 2.10 -14.57 -14.29
C GLY A 132 2.75 -13.45 -13.50
N ASP A 133 3.05 -13.66 -12.23
CA ASP A 133 3.78 -12.73 -11.37
C ASP A 133 5.30 -12.94 -11.45
N TYR A 134 5.74 -14.22 -11.49
CA TYR A 134 7.16 -14.56 -11.50
C TYR A 134 7.93 -13.92 -12.66
N VAL A 135 7.43 -14.08 -13.88
CA VAL A 135 8.14 -13.60 -15.07
C VAL A 135 8.22 -12.07 -15.13
N PRO A 136 7.12 -11.31 -14.95
CA PRO A 136 7.19 -9.85 -14.92
C PRO A 136 8.08 -9.32 -13.78
N ALA A 137 8.00 -9.86 -12.58
CA ALA A 137 8.84 -9.43 -11.46
C ALA A 137 10.33 -9.52 -11.80
N TRP A 138 10.80 -10.69 -12.28
CA TRP A 138 12.20 -10.84 -12.65
C TRP A 138 12.61 -9.97 -13.85
N LEU A 139 11.76 -9.81 -14.86
CA LEU A 139 12.05 -8.97 -16.01
C LEU A 139 12.12 -7.49 -15.63
N LEU A 140 11.17 -6.99 -14.86
CA LEU A 140 11.03 -5.58 -14.56
C LEU A 140 11.91 -5.14 -13.39
N PHE A 141 11.99 -5.93 -12.34
CA PHE A 141 12.75 -5.55 -11.14
C PHE A 141 14.24 -5.80 -11.31
N MET A 142 14.62 -6.95 -11.86
CA MET A 142 16.02 -7.28 -12.10
C MET A 142 16.46 -7.04 -13.54
N GLY A 143 15.71 -7.57 -14.51
CA GLY A 143 16.18 -7.70 -15.89
C GLY A 143 16.56 -6.38 -16.56
N LEU A 144 15.77 -5.34 -16.34
CA LEU A 144 16.01 -4.02 -16.91
C LEU A 144 17.02 -3.17 -16.12
N ALA A 145 17.32 -3.50 -14.86
CA ALA A 145 18.37 -2.82 -14.09
C ALA A 145 19.78 -3.05 -14.69
N LEU A 146 20.03 -4.25 -15.19
CA LEU A 146 21.33 -4.61 -15.78
C LEU A 146 21.71 -3.73 -16.99
N PRO A 147 20.86 -3.62 -18.04
CA PRO A 147 21.15 -2.74 -19.17
C PRO A 147 21.19 -1.26 -18.78
N LEU A 148 20.41 -0.81 -17.79
CA LEU A 148 20.48 0.58 -17.33
C LEU A 148 21.86 0.88 -16.72
N GLY A 149 22.41 -0.01 -15.89
CA GLY A 149 23.76 0.13 -15.35
C GLY A 149 24.84 0.16 -16.46
N ILE A 150 24.73 -0.71 -17.47
CA ILE A 150 25.63 -0.75 -18.63
C ILE A 150 25.57 0.59 -19.39
N LEU A 151 24.36 1.10 -19.68
CA LEU A 151 24.18 2.35 -20.43
C LEU A 151 24.69 3.55 -19.65
N ALA A 152 24.40 3.64 -18.36
CA ALA A 152 24.85 4.75 -17.50
C ALA A 152 26.37 4.86 -17.48
N VAL A 153 27.07 3.76 -17.20
CA VAL A 153 28.54 3.74 -17.16
C VAL A 153 29.15 3.96 -18.52
N SER A 154 28.61 3.33 -19.57
CA SER A 154 29.10 3.54 -20.94
C SER A 154 29.00 5.00 -21.36
N SER A 155 27.89 5.65 -21.02
CA SER A 155 27.68 7.08 -21.32
C SER A 155 28.70 7.96 -20.62
N ALA A 156 28.90 7.73 -19.32
CA ALA A 156 29.87 8.47 -18.52
C ALA A 156 31.30 8.32 -19.07
N TRP A 157 31.70 7.09 -19.41
CA TRP A 157 33.03 6.81 -19.94
C TRP A 157 33.23 7.40 -21.33
N GLN A 158 32.27 7.27 -22.22
CA GLN A 158 32.35 7.83 -23.59
C GLN A 158 32.46 9.37 -23.57
N PHE A 159 31.79 10.02 -22.66
CA PHE A 159 31.84 11.47 -22.51
C PHE A 159 33.14 11.94 -21.88
N THR A 160 33.54 11.34 -20.73
CA THR A 160 34.72 11.76 -19.95
C THR A 160 36.04 11.28 -20.58
N GLY A 161 36.07 10.08 -21.10
CA GLY A 161 37.28 9.37 -21.54
C GLY A 161 38.21 8.98 -20.38
N ARG A 162 37.70 8.98 -19.12
CA ARG A 162 38.45 8.72 -17.89
C ARG A 162 37.72 7.74 -17.01
N THR A 163 38.41 6.70 -16.60
CA THR A 163 37.85 5.61 -15.76
C THR A 163 37.50 6.08 -14.36
N ASP A 164 38.38 6.86 -13.72
CA ASP A 164 38.21 7.40 -12.39
C ASP A 164 36.97 8.32 -12.29
N LEU A 165 36.84 9.28 -13.21
CA LEU A 165 35.72 10.20 -13.23
C LEU A 165 34.39 9.47 -13.55
N SER A 166 34.42 8.50 -14.46
CA SER A 166 33.24 7.70 -14.81
C SER A 166 32.76 6.85 -13.64
N LEU A 167 33.70 6.30 -12.85
CA LEU A 167 33.37 5.56 -11.65
C LEU A 167 32.68 6.45 -10.60
N VAL A 168 33.22 7.65 -10.36
CA VAL A 168 32.64 8.62 -9.41
C VAL A 168 31.23 9.04 -9.85
N LEU A 169 31.07 9.39 -11.13
CA LEU A 169 29.75 9.77 -11.68
C LEU A 169 28.72 8.64 -11.55
N PHE A 170 29.13 7.41 -11.85
CA PHE A 170 28.23 6.25 -11.72
C PHE A 170 27.91 5.95 -10.28
N ALA A 171 28.88 5.99 -9.38
CA ALA A 171 28.65 5.76 -7.96
C ALA A 171 27.72 6.83 -7.35
N ALA A 172 27.89 8.10 -7.74
CA ALA A 172 26.98 9.16 -7.31
C ALA A 172 25.56 8.95 -7.86
N PHE A 173 25.43 8.59 -9.14
CA PHE A 173 24.13 8.37 -9.78
C PHE A 173 23.40 7.14 -9.24
N ALA A 174 24.12 6.05 -8.95
CA ALA A 174 23.56 4.87 -8.28
C ALA A 174 23.22 5.18 -6.81
N GLY A 175 24.10 5.91 -6.11
CA GLY A 175 23.87 6.34 -4.74
C GLY A 175 22.62 7.20 -4.59
N LEU A 176 22.41 8.17 -5.47
CA LEU A 176 21.18 8.99 -5.48
C LEU A 176 19.92 8.13 -5.61
N SER A 177 19.93 7.11 -6.49
CA SER A 177 18.79 6.20 -6.66
C SER A 177 18.48 5.36 -5.43
N LEU A 178 19.50 5.06 -4.60
CA LEU A 178 19.34 4.21 -3.41
C LEU A 178 19.15 4.99 -2.12
N THR A 179 19.24 6.32 -2.16
CA THR A 179 19.13 7.19 -0.97
C THR A 179 18.12 8.31 -1.20
N VAL A 180 18.54 9.42 -1.80
CA VAL A 180 17.71 10.63 -1.97
C VAL A 180 16.47 10.39 -2.84
N TRP A 181 16.55 9.47 -3.79
CA TRP A 181 15.47 9.15 -4.73
C TRP A 181 14.81 7.80 -4.43
N ALA A 182 15.14 7.16 -3.31
CA ALA A 182 14.67 5.80 -3.00
C ALA A 182 13.15 5.71 -2.98
N ASP A 183 12.50 6.73 -2.39
CA ASP A 183 11.05 6.80 -2.25
C ASP A 183 10.36 7.59 -3.38
N ASN A 184 11.14 8.08 -4.35
CA ASN A 184 10.59 8.76 -5.50
C ASN A 184 10.42 7.79 -6.66
N TRP A 185 9.18 7.41 -6.93
CA TRP A 185 8.81 6.48 -7.99
C TRP A 185 9.44 6.76 -9.35
N GLN A 186 9.52 8.02 -9.76
CA GLN A 186 10.04 8.40 -11.08
C GLN A 186 11.57 8.43 -11.14
N LEU A 187 12.23 8.71 -10.03
CA LEU A 187 13.68 8.92 -9.97
C LEU A 187 14.48 7.69 -9.51
N CYS A 188 13.84 6.71 -8.89
CA CYS A 188 14.49 5.48 -8.40
C CYS A 188 14.86 4.50 -9.54
N TRP A 189 15.69 4.94 -10.49
CA TRP A 189 16.00 4.24 -11.73
C TRP A 189 16.62 2.84 -11.57
N LEU A 190 17.39 2.64 -10.52
CA LEU A 190 18.07 1.37 -10.26
C LEU A 190 17.14 0.35 -9.62
N ASN A 191 16.26 0.80 -8.74
CA ASN A 191 15.37 0.00 -7.93
C ASN A 191 13.95 0.56 -8.01
N PRO A 192 12.96 -0.13 -8.62
CA PRO A 192 11.58 0.32 -8.57
C PRO A 192 11.10 0.44 -7.13
N CYS A 193 10.39 1.50 -6.82
CA CYS A 193 9.76 1.69 -5.54
C CYS A 193 8.50 0.81 -5.47
N ILE A 194 8.60 -0.34 -4.84
CA ILE A 194 7.53 -1.32 -4.67
C ILE A 194 7.36 -1.58 -3.18
N TRP A 195 6.18 -1.31 -2.66
CA TRP A 195 5.86 -1.56 -1.26
C TRP A 195 5.43 -3.02 -1.04
N ALA A 196 4.53 -3.53 -1.88
CA ALA A 196 4.03 -4.90 -1.80
C ALA A 196 3.70 -5.49 -3.16
N LEU A 197 3.68 -6.82 -3.24
CA LEU A 197 2.94 -7.59 -4.23
C LEU A 197 1.84 -8.35 -3.51
N SER A 198 0.63 -8.34 -4.06
CA SER A 198 -0.49 -9.13 -3.56
C SER A 198 -0.30 -10.60 -3.88
N ASP A 199 -0.63 -11.47 -2.92
CA ASP A 199 -0.63 -12.92 -3.07
C ASP A 199 -1.87 -13.42 -3.81
N ASP A 200 -3.03 -12.82 -3.54
CA ASP A 200 -4.31 -13.25 -4.08
C ASP A 200 -4.76 -12.47 -5.30
N PHE A 201 -4.56 -11.16 -5.26
CA PHE A 201 -5.13 -10.26 -6.25
C PHE A 201 -4.12 -9.86 -7.33
N SER A 202 -4.60 -9.19 -8.39
CA SER A 202 -3.79 -8.86 -9.55
C SER A 202 -2.66 -7.86 -9.22
N ASN A 203 -1.44 -8.17 -9.71
CA ASN A 203 -0.29 -7.29 -9.67
C ASN A 203 -0.03 -6.56 -11.00
N VAL A 204 -0.95 -6.65 -11.96
CA VAL A 204 -0.76 -6.16 -13.32
C VAL A 204 -0.46 -4.67 -13.37
N ARG A 205 -1.08 -3.87 -12.49
CA ARG A 205 -0.85 -2.42 -12.46
C ARG A 205 0.52 -2.06 -11.92
N ILE A 206 0.96 -2.74 -10.86
CA ILE A 206 2.31 -2.59 -10.31
C ILE A 206 3.34 -2.89 -11.41
N PHE A 207 3.16 -4.00 -12.10
CA PHE A 207 4.05 -4.36 -13.22
C PHE A 207 3.96 -3.36 -14.38
N ARG A 208 2.76 -2.87 -14.70
CA ARG A 208 2.57 -1.83 -15.72
C ARG A 208 3.30 -0.54 -15.35
N SER A 209 3.15 -0.09 -14.12
CA SER A 209 3.83 1.10 -13.61
C SER A 209 5.35 0.93 -13.61
N ALA A 210 5.85 -0.21 -13.13
CA ALA A 210 7.27 -0.54 -13.20
C ALA A 210 7.77 -0.58 -14.66
N ALA A 211 6.99 -1.13 -15.59
CA ALA A 211 7.33 -1.17 -17.00
C ALA A 211 7.44 0.24 -17.61
N TRP A 212 6.51 1.15 -17.32
CA TRP A 212 6.57 2.54 -17.81
C TRP A 212 7.77 3.28 -17.23
N MET A 213 8.07 3.15 -15.95
CA MET A 213 9.27 3.73 -15.34
C MET A 213 10.55 3.19 -16.00
N ARG A 214 10.65 1.86 -16.16
CA ARG A 214 11.80 1.22 -16.84
C ARG A 214 11.94 1.65 -18.28
N LEU A 215 10.84 1.78 -19.02
CA LEU A 215 10.86 2.27 -20.41
C LEU A 215 11.34 3.71 -20.50
N THR A 216 10.88 4.57 -19.61
CA THR A 216 11.33 5.96 -19.50
C THR A 216 12.85 6.04 -19.29
N TRP A 217 13.38 5.33 -18.29
CA TRP A 217 14.82 5.32 -18.00
C TRP A 217 15.64 4.66 -19.10
N LEU A 218 15.12 3.59 -19.71
CA LEU A 218 15.80 2.93 -20.83
C LEU A 218 15.91 3.88 -22.03
N GLY A 219 14.84 4.59 -22.38
CA GLY A 219 14.84 5.61 -23.43
C GLY A 219 15.80 6.76 -23.12
N LEU A 220 15.78 7.27 -21.89
CA LEU A 220 16.64 8.35 -21.44
C LEU A 220 18.12 7.97 -21.50
N LEU A 221 18.48 6.85 -20.85
CA LEU A 221 19.89 6.41 -20.83
C LEU A 221 20.39 5.94 -22.19
N ALA A 222 19.55 5.33 -23.03
CA ALA A 222 19.90 5.01 -24.42
C ALA A 222 20.10 6.28 -25.26
N GLY A 223 19.28 7.30 -25.06
CA GLY A 223 19.42 8.61 -25.67
C GLY A 223 20.73 9.29 -25.26
N ILE A 224 21.01 9.35 -23.96
CA ILE A 224 22.27 9.87 -23.40
C ILE A 224 23.47 9.06 -23.91
N TRP A 225 23.35 7.73 -23.93
CA TRP A 225 24.40 6.87 -24.52
C TRP A 225 24.68 7.19 -26.00
N THR A 226 23.63 7.41 -26.78
CA THR A 226 23.79 7.75 -28.21
C THR A 226 24.43 9.13 -28.37
N LEU A 227 24.08 10.11 -27.55
CA LEU A 227 24.73 11.42 -27.51
C LEU A 227 26.22 11.29 -27.14
N SER A 228 26.52 10.59 -26.04
CA SER A 228 27.90 10.38 -25.60
C SER A 228 28.71 9.55 -26.57
N TRP A 229 28.07 8.62 -27.31
CA TRP A 229 28.68 7.86 -28.41
C TRP A 229 29.15 8.78 -29.57
N LEU A 230 28.42 9.86 -29.86
CA LEU A 230 28.89 10.89 -30.81
C LEU A 230 30.15 11.61 -30.31
N CYS A 231 30.39 11.63 -29.02
CA CYS A 231 31.55 12.28 -28.39
C CYS A 231 32.79 11.37 -28.28
N ILE A 232 32.72 10.12 -28.72
CA ILE A 232 33.85 9.18 -28.66
C ILE A 232 35.04 9.77 -29.47
N ARG A 233 36.23 9.84 -28.83
CA ARG A 233 37.44 10.34 -29.45
C ARG A 233 37.84 9.40 -30.59
N GLN A 234 38.05 9.98 -31.76
CA GLN A 234 38.35 9.23 -32.98
C GLN A 234 39.70 9.67 -33.53
N TYR A 235 40.59 8.73 -33.81
CA TYR A 235 41.83 8.95 -34.49
C TYR A 235 42.66 10.12 -33.95
N GLN A 236 42.83 10.15 -32.61
CA GLN A 236 43.56 11.17 -31.85
C GLN A 236 42.98 12.60 -31.93
N LYS A 237 41.78 12.79 -32.48
CA LYS A 237 41.12 14.07 -32.48
C LYS A 237 40.56 14.35 -31.08
N GLY A 238 40.63 15.59 -30.67
CA GLY A 238 39.95 16.04 -29.44
C GLY A 238 38.43 15.87 -29.51
N LEU A 239 37.75 16.17 -28.43
CA LEU A 239 36.30 16.00 -28.28
C LEU A 239 35.51 16.71 -29.41
N LEU A 240 35.79 18.00 -29.63
CA LEU A 240 35.09 18.82 -30.65
C LEU A 240 35.32 18.31 -32.06
N GLY A 241 36.59 17.91 -32.40
CA GLY A 241 36.90 17.36 -33.72
C GLY A 241 36.28 16.01 -34.00
N SER A 242 36.09 15.18 -32.98
CA SER A 242 35.42 13.89 -33.06
C SER A 242 33.91 14.07 -33.19
N LEU A 243 33.30 14.97 -32.40
CA LEU A 243 31.89 15.32 -32.50
C LEU A 243 31.53 15.85 -33.88
N ALA A 244 32.30 16.84 -34.40
CA ALA A 244 32.08 17.42 -35.72
C ALA A 244 32.15 16.36 -36.84
N ARG A 245 32.97 15.32 -36.68
CA ARG A 245 33.01 14.19 -37.60
C ARG A 245 31.78 13.28 -37.51
N SER A 246 31.33 12.98 -36.26
CA SER A 246 30.20 12.08 -36.01
C SER A 246 28.88 12.66 -36.50
N VAL A 247 28.64 13.98 -36.28
CA VAL A 247 27.39 14.67 -36.68
C VAL A 247 27.27 14.90 -38.21
N ARG A 248 28.31 14.66 -38.99
CA ARG A 248 28.21 14.73 -40.47
C ARG A 248 27.16 13.76 -41.04
N HIS A 249 26.90 12.67 -40.31
CA HIS A 249 25.81 11.74 -40.63
C HIS A 249 24.60 12.10 -39.80
N ILE A 250 23.67 12.87 -40.34
CA ILE A 250 22.50 13.44 -39.67
C ILE A 250 21.64 12.40 -38.96
N TRP A 251 21.64 11.16 -39.40
CA TRP A 251 20.90 10.09 -38.78
C TRP A 251 21.44 9.70 -37.37
N HIS A 252 22.71 9.96 -37.06
CA HIS A 252 23.27 9.71 -35.72
C HIS A 252 22.62 10.58 -34.64
N PRO A 253 22.61 11.93 -34.73
CA PRO A 253 21.90 12.76 -33.77
C PRO A 253 20.37 12.57 -33.82
N ALA A 254 19.82 12.21 -35.01
CA ALA A 254 18.39 11.94 -35.13
C ALA A 254 17.95 10.75 -34.29
N ILE A 255 18.73 9.67 -34.21
CA ILE A 255 18.43 8.53 -33.31
C ILE A 255 18.47 8.96 -31.85
N ALA A 256 19.47 9.77 -31.45
CA ALA A 256 19.54 10.27 -30.07
C ALA A 256 18.30 11.09 -29.71
N MET A 257 17.90 12.00 -30.59
CA MET A 257 16.69 12.80 -30.39
C MET A 257 15.42 11.93 -30.34
N LEU A 258 15.32 10.94 -31.24
CA LEU A 258 14.19 10.01 -31.23
C LEU A 258 14.07 9.27 -29.87
N LEU A 259 15.18 8.74 -29.36
CA LEU A 259 15.19 8.03 -28.08
C LEU A 259 14.82 8.94 -26.91
N LEU A 260 15.31 10.19 -26.90
CA LEU A 260 14.95 11.16 -25.88
C LEU A 260 13.47 11.57 -25.97
N VAL A 261 12.96 11.78 -27.19
CA VAL A 261 11.52 12.04 -27.40
C VAL A 261 10.69 10.84 -26.95
N CYS A 262 11.08 9.61 -27.30
CA CYS A 262 10.40 8.42 -26.80
C CYS A 262 10.41 8.33 -25.27
N SER A 263 11.52 8.70 -24.63
CA SER A 263 11.59 8.75 -23.17
C SER A 263 10.62 9.79 -22.58
N CYS A 264 10.62 11.00 -23.11
CA CYS A 264 9.69 12.05 -22.68
C CYS A 264 8.23 11.66 -22.93
N THR A 265 7.94 11.00 -24.07
CA THR A 265 6.61 10.50 -24.38
C THR A 265 6.20 9.39 -23.42
N ALA A 266 7.10 8.46 -23.13
CA ALA A 266 6.83 7.39 -22.15
C ALA A 266 6.57 7.95 -20.77
N TRP A 267 7.34 8.97 -20.35
CA TRP A 267 7.13 9.64 -19.07
C TRP A 267 5.78 10.36 -19.02
N ALA A 268 5.42 11.08 -20.06
CA ALA A 268 4.16 11.83 -20.14
C ALA A 268 2.93 10.92 -20.32
N ALA A 269 3.09 9.73 -20.91
CA ALA A 269 2.04 8.75 -21.15
C ALA A 269 1.91 7.72 -20.02
N GLN A 270 2.67 7.86 -18.93
CA GLN A 270 2.49 7.00 -17.77
C GLN A 270 1.03 7.06 -17.34
N PRO A 271 0.40 5.91 -17.00
CA PRO A 271 -0.90 5.91 -16.34
C PRO A 271 -0.81 6.82 -15.11
N MET A 272 -1.85 7.58 -14.85
CA MET A 272 -1.91 8.48 -13.69
C MET A 272 -2.01 7.65 -12.41
N VAL A 273 -0.93 6.96 -12.08
CA VAL A 273 -0.73 6.36 -10.78
C VAL A 273 -0.05 7.43 -9.94
N ASP A 274 -0.71 7.91 -8.92
CA ASP A 274 -0.09 8.81 -7.97
C ASP A 274 0.81 8.00 -7.07
N HIS A 275 2.09 7.96 -7.42
CA HIS A 275 3.12 7.34 -6.59
C HIS A 275 3.82 8.37 -5.69
N SER A 276 3.31 9.61 -5.65
CA SER A 276 3.77 10.55 -4.65
C SER A 276 3.26 10.06 -3.29
N ASN A 277 4.17 9.92 -2.35
CA ASN A 277 3.77 9.87 -0.96
C ASN A 277 3.08 11.21 -0.68
N PRO A 278 1.76 11.26 -0.44
CA PRO A 278 1.17 12.49 0.01
C PRO A 278 1.94 12.92 1.26
N ASP A 279 2.25 14.20 1.36
CA ASP A 279 2.93 14.73 2.52
C ASP A 279 2.01 14.53 3.72
N GLN A 280 2.19 13.42 4.43
CA GLN A 280 1.35 12.98 5.55
C GLN A 280 1.46 13.91 6.76
N THR A 281 2.34 14.89 6.67
CA THR A 281 2.77 15.68 7.81
C THR A 281 1.90 16.89 8.09
N VAL A 282 0.96 17.23 7.21
CA VAL A 282 0.09 18.39 7.41
C VAL A 282 -1.37 17.93 7.48
N MET A 283 -1.76 17.41 8.63
CA MET A 283 -3.17 17.41 8.99
C MET A 283 -3.58 18.85 9.32
N SER A 284 -3.85 19.64 8.30
CA SER A 284 -4.49 20.93 8.51
C SER A 284 -5.99 20.68 8.63
N PHE A 285 -6.49 20.71 9.85
CA PHE A 285 -7.91 20.75 10.13
C PHE A 285 -8.46 22.10 9.67
N TYR A 286 -9.08 22.16 8.51
CA TYR A 286 -9.87 23.31 8.13
C TYR A 286 -11.26 23.15 8.75
N GLU A 287 -11.63 24.07 9.64
CA GLU A 287 -13.01 24.16 10.09
C GLU A 287 -13.88 24.59 8.90
N ILE A 288 -14.68 23.65 8.40
CA ILE A 288 -15.74 23.97 7.44
C ILE A 288 -16.97 24.34 8.26
N PRO A 289 -17.48 25.58 8.17
CA PRO A 289 -18.67 25.97 8.93
C PRO A 289 -19.86 25.11 8.57
N TYR A 290 -20.56 24.60 9.57
CA TYR A 290 -21.81 23.87 9.35
C TYR A 290 -22.90 24.79 8.80
N ALA A 291 -23.66 24.29 7.86
CA ALA A 291 -24.86 24.93 7.32
C ALA A 291 -26.07 24.54 8.19
N GLU A 292 -26.33 25.33 9.25
CA GLU A 292 -27.32 24.99 10.32
C GLU A 292 -28.75 24.75 9.79
N ASP A 293 -29.16 25.46 8.74
CA ASP A 293 -30.52 25.34 8.15
C ASP A 293 -30.59 24.40 6.95
N LEU A 294 -29.49 23.71 6.63
CA LEU A 294 -29.43 22.74 5.54
C LEU A 294 -29.41 21.33 6.10
N VAL A 295 -30.36 20.53 5.69
CA VAL A 295 -30.49 19.14 6.13
C VAL A 295 -30.44 18.20 4.92
N CYS A 296 -29.55 17.24 4.93
CA CYS A 296 -29.56 16.14 3.97
C CYS A 296 -30.58 15.08 4.40
N THR A 297 -31.49 14.72 3.50
CA THR A 297 -32.58 13.77 3.78
C THR A 297 -32.44 12.44 3.04
N GLY A 298 -31.43 12.30 2.19
CA GLY A 298 -31.12 11.07 1.49
C GLY A 298 -30.04 11.22 0.44
N ARG A 299 -29.39 10.11 0.11
CA ARG A 299 -28.32 9.99 -0.89
C ARG A 299 -28.59 8.80 -1.79
N SER A 300 -28.25 8.92 -3.07
CA SER A 300 -28.23 7.81 -4.02
C SER A 300 -26.98 7.92 -4.89
N VAL A 301 -26.25 6.84 -5.01
CA VAL A 301 -24.97 6.80 -5.75
C VAL A 301 -25.04 5.70 -6.81
N GLN A 302 -24.60 6.01 -8.01
CA GLN A 302 -24.37 5.04 -9.09
C GLN A 302 -22.92 5.09 -9.50
N VAL A 303 -22.22 3.94 -9.41
CA VAL A 303 -20.78 3.84 -9.65
C VAL A 303 -20.51 2.82 -10.76
N TYR A 304 -19.65 3.19 -11.67
CA TYR A 304 -19.25 2.39 -12.84
C TYR A 304 -17.72 2.28 -12.89
N PRO A 305 -17.09 1.38 -12.11
CA PRO A 305 -15.66 1.17 -12.18
C PRO A 305 -15.29 0.41 -13.46
N ASP A 306 -14.38 0.97 -14.24
CA ASP A 306 -13.70 0.23 -15.31
C ASP A 306 -12.49 -0.51 -14.73
N THR A 307 -12.68 -1.77 -14.38
CA THR A 307 -11.66 -2.60 -13.73
C THR A 307 -10.42 -2.84 -14.59
N ALA A 308 -10.53 -2.72 -15.91
CA ALA A 308 -9.39 -2.88 -16.82
C ALA A 308 -8.48 -1.63 -16.82
N SER A 309 -9.07 -0.42 -16.87
CA SER A 309 -8.30 0.83 -16.83
C SER A 309 -8.05 1.35 -15.42
N GLY A 310 -8.92 1.02 -14.45
CA GLY A 310 -8.93 1.55 -13.09
C GLY A 310 -9.59 2.90 -12.94
N ILE A 311 -10.27 3.35 -13.97
CA ILE A 311 -11.04 4.59 -13.95
C ILE A 311 -12.38 4.31 -13.29
N VAL A 312 -12.79 5.19 -12.40
CA VAL A 312 -14.12 5.18 -11.81
C VAL A 312 -14.91 6.33 -12.40
N SER A 313 -16.16 6.08 -12.76
CA SER A 313 -17.13 7.12 -13.08
C SER A 313 -18.40 6.89 -12.28
N GLY A 314 -19.12 7.96 -11.99
CA GLY A 314 -20.34 7.84 -11.20
C GLY A 314 -21.18 9.10 -11.17
N SER A 315 -22.37 8.92 -10.61
CA SER A 315 -23.31 9.99 -10.32
C SER A 315 -23.79 9.86 -8.88
N ALA A 316 -23.71 10.94 -8.12
CA ALA A 316 -24.19 11.01 -6.74
C ALA A 316 -25.31 12.05 -6.62
N SER A 317 -26.47 11.62 -6.17
CA SER A 317 -27.62 12.49 -5.94
C SER A 317 -27.90 12.64 -4.45
N TYR A 318 -28.04 13.89 -4.00
CA TYR A 318 -28.33 14.25 -2.61
C TYR A 318 -29.66 14.97 -2.54
N ARG A 319 -30.48 14.62 -1.58
CA ARG A 319 -31.76 15.29 -1.33
C ARG A 319 -31.60 16.21 -0.12
N PHE A 320 -31.77 17.50 -0.35
CA PHE A 320 -31.67 18.53 0.69
C PHE A 320 -33.03 19.13 1.02
N ARG A 321 -33.13 19.60 2.27
CA ARG A 321 -34.14 20.55 2.71
C ARG A 321 -33.38 21.78 3.23
N ASN A 322 -33.61 22.92 2.57
CA ASN A 322 -33.03 24.22 2.95
C ASN A 322 -34.13 25.13 3.45
N THR A 323 -34.24 25.30 4.75
CA THR A 323 -35.29 26.08 5.41
C THR A 323 -34.88 27.51 5.74
N SER A 324 -33.65 27.91 5.42
CA SER A 324 -33.13 29.25 5.70
C SER A 324 -33.80 30.40 4.96
N GLY A 325 -34.56 30.08 3.91
CA GLY A 325 -35.12 31.08 3.00
C GLY A 325 -34.10 31.76 2.08
N GLN A 326 -32.84 31.36 2.17
CA GLN A 326 -31.69 31.84 1.38
C GLN A 326 -30.91 30.68 0.80
N GLU A 327 -30.02 30.95 -0.14
CA GLU A 327 -29.06 29.98 -0.63
C GLU A 327 -28.06 29.63 0.46
N GLN A 328 -27.76 28.34 0.60
CA GLN A 328 -26.76 27.79 1.55
C GLN A 328 -25.68 27.04 0.78
N THR A 329 -24.45 27.06 1.29
CA THR A 329 -23.35 26.34 0.65
C THR A 329 -23.21 24.94 1.25
N ALA A 330 -23.33 23.91 0.41
CA ALA A 330 -22.91 22.56 0.75
C ALA A 330 -21.47 22.34 0.32
N ALA A 331 -20.67 21.74 1.18
CA ALA A 331 -19.28 21.38 0.93
C ALA A 331 -19.13 19.84 0.87
N PHE A 332 -18.39 19.38 -0.11
CA PHE A 332 -18.12 17.96 -0.32
C PHE A 332 -16.61 17.71 -0.42
N GLY A 333 -16.13 16.65 0.23
CA GLY A 333 -14.84 16.06 -0.05
C GLY A 333 -14.91 15.22 -1.33
N VAL A 334 -13.97 15.45 -2.23
CA VAL A 334 -13.87 14.76 -3.53
C VAL A 334 -12.48 14.17 -3.67
N ASN A 335 -12.39 12.95 -4.17
CA ASN A 335 -11.10 12.36 -4.47
C ASN A 335 -10.30 13.24 -5.46
N PRO A 336 -9.03 13.60 -5.17
CA PRO A 336 -8.25 14.50 -6.01
C PRO A 336 -8.02 13.99 -7.44
N GLY A 337 -8.17 12.69 -7.67
CA GLY A 337 -8.07 12.07 -9.00
C GLY A 337 -9.34 12.23 -9.85
N TYR A 338 -10.43 12.74 -9.25
CA TYR A 338 -11.70 12.89 -9.96
C TYR A 338 -11.88 14.30 -10.52
N THR A 339 -12.49 14.34 -11.69
CA THR A 339 -13.00 15.56 -12.32
C THR A 339 -14.52 15.60 -12.14
N ILE A 340 -15.02 16.71 -11.63
CA ILE A 340 -16.45 16.98 -11.59
C ILE A 340 -16.90 17.50 -12.96
N SER A 341 -17.71 16.73 -13.64
CA SER A 341 -18.15 17.03 -15.02
C SER A 341 -19.44 17.84 -15.05
N SER A 342 -20.33 17.65 -14.08
CA SER A 342 -21.62 18.33 -13.99
C SER A 342 -22.10 18.41 -12.54
N VAL A 343 -22.73 19.54 -12.19
CA VAL A 343 -23.45 19.70 -10.93
C VAL A 343 -24.80 20.35 -11.25
N GLN A 344 -25.90 19.67 -10.88
CA GLN A 344 -27.27 20.11 -11.18
C GLN A 344 -28.10 20.14 -9.92
N ALA A 345 -28.85 21.20 -9.71
CA ALA A 345 -29.92 21.29 -8.72
C ALA A 345 -31.28 21.22 -9.44
N ASP A 346 -32.13 20.23 -9.10
CA ASP A 346 -33.38 19.95 -9.73
C ASP A 346 -33.33 19.87 -11.28
N GLY A 347 -32.20 19.30 -11.79
CA GLY A 347 -31.96 19.15 -13.23
C GLY A 347 -31.46 20.42 -13.93
N VAL A 348 -31.14 21.47 -13.20
CA VAL A 348 -30.57 22.72 -13.73
C VAL A 348 -29.12 22.86 -13.30
N ASP A 349 -28.25 23.17 -14.25
CA ASP A 349 -26.83 23.37 -13.96
C ASP A 349 -26.64 24.52 -12.95
N VAL A 350 -25.86 24.27 -11.91
CA VAL A 350 -25.52 25.26 -10.89
C VAL A 350 -24.00 25.49 -10.86
N PRO A 351 -23.57 26.72 -10.52
CA PRO A 351 -22.15 27.00 -10.40
C PRO A 351 -21.54 26.26 -9.20
N PHE A 352 -20.35 25.76 -9.38
CA PHE A 352 -19.59 25.11 -8.34
C PHE A 352 -18.11 25.52 -8.40
N SER A 353 -17.39 25.32 -7.30
CA SER A 353 -15.94 25.49 -7.24
C SER A 353 -15.30 24.26 -6.64
N VAL A 354 -14.13 23.90 -7.16
CA VAL A 354 -13.28 22.86 -6.60
C VAL A 354 -11.98 23.52 -6.18
N SER A 355 -11.59 23.34 -4.94
CA SER A 355 -10.34 23.86 -4.38
C SER A 355 -9.54 22.76 -3.71
N ASP A 356 -8.23 22.93 -3.67
CA ASP A 356 -7.37 22.03 -2.91
C ASP A 356 -7.77 22.08 -1.44
N TYR A 357 -8.00 20.89 -0.88
CA TYR A 357 -8.33 20.70 0.52
C TYR A 357 -7.51 19.52 1.01
N GLN A 358 -6.83 19.67 2.15
CA GLN A 358 -5.82 18.72 2.58
C GLN A 358 -6.26 17.82 3.74
N GLU A 359 -7.52 17.86 4.14
CA GLU A 359 -8.02 16.86 5.08
C GLU A 359 -8.19 15.54 4.34
N TYR A 360 -7.53 14.50 4.80
CA TYR A 360 -7.53 13.17 4.19
C TYR A 360 -7.18 13.14 2.68
N ASN A 361 -6.40 14.12 2.20
CA ASN A 361 -6.06 14.27 0.77
C ASN A 361 -7.27 14.45 -0.17
N GLU A 362 -8.38 14.97 0.32
CA GLU A 362 -9.55 15.28 -0.48
C GLU A 362 -9.47 16.70 -1.05
N ALA A 363 -10.05 16.91 -2.22
CA ALA A 363 -10.37 18.23 -2.75
C ALA A 363 -11.73 18.69 -2.21
N LYS A 364 -11.93 20.00 -2.02
CA LYS A 364 -13.20 20.53 -1.55
C LYS A 364 -14.04 21.03 -2.73
N LEU A 365 -15.22 20.45 -2.93
CA LEU A 365 -16.25 20.92 -3.84
C LEU A 365 -17.27 21.73 -3.05
N GLU A 366 -17.50 22.98 -3.44
CA GLU A 366 -18.53 23.86 -2.87
C GLU A 366 -19.63 24.12 -3.88
N VAL A 367 -20.87 23.93 -3.44
CA VAL A 367 -22.08 24.06 -4.27
C VAL A 367 -23.14 24.87 -3.53
N ALA A 368 -23.75 25.81 -4.22
CA ALA A 368 -24.87 26.59 -3.71
C ALA A 368 -26.17 25.80 -3.80
N ILE A 369 -26.83 25.59 -2.65
CA ILE A 369 -28.13 24.92 -2.54
C ILE A 369 -29.22 25.97 -2.38
N PRO A 370 -30.14 26.12 -3.34
CA PRO A 370 -31.24 27.09 -3.24
C PRO A 370 -32.17 26.79 -2.06
N ALA A 371 -32.89 27.79 -1.60
CA ALA A 371 -33.94 27.61 -0.60
C ALA A 371 -35.07 26.71 -1.14
N GLY A 372 -35.51 25.72 -0.36
CA GLY A 372 -36.57 24.81 -0.74
C GLY A 372 -36.77 23.66 0.23
N GLU A 373 -37.97 23.16 0.30
CA GLU A 373 -38.33 21.98 1.11
C GLU A 373 -37.81 20.66 0.51
N LYS A 374 -37.54 20.62 -0.78
CA LYS A 374 -36.93 19.50 -1.50
C LYS A 374 -36.09 20.03 -2.63
N VAL A 375 -34.80 19.87 -2.52
CA VAL A 375 -33.79 20.19 -3.54
C VAL A 375 -33.00 18.93 -3.83
N GLU A 376 -32.97 18.47 -5.06
CA GLU A 376 -32.17 17.34 -5.50
C GLU A 376 -30.93 17.84 -6.20
N LEU A 377 -29.78 17.60 -5.58
CA LEU A 377 -28.45 17.91 -6.13
C LEU A 377 -27.84 16.66 -6.74
N THR A 378 -27.50 16.71 -8.02
CA THR A 378 -26.80 15.61 -8.71
C THR A 378 -25.40 16.07 -9.12
N ILE A 379 -24.39 15.26 -8.76
CA ILE A 379 -22.99 15.49 -9.06
C ILE A 379 -22.48 14.34 -9.92
N GLU A 380 -21.99 14.65 -11.12
CA GLU A 380 -21.32 13.67 -11.99
C GLU A 380 -19.80 13.82 -11.84
N TYR A 381 -19.14 12.71 -11.63
CA TYR A 381 -17.71 12.66 -11.35
C TYR A 381 -17.04 11.49 -12.07
N GLY A 382 -15.72 11.56 -12.23
CA GLY A 382 -14.95 10.43 -12.73
C GLY A 382 -13.48 10.76 -12.90
N GLY A 383 -12.68 9.70 -12.89
CA GLY A 383 -11.25 9.80 -13.04
C GLY A 383 -10.56 8.57 -12.45
N PHE A 384 -9.25 8.67 -12.31
CA PHE A 384 -8.46 7.65 -11.66
C PHE A 384 -8.39 7.99 -10.15
N PRO A 385 -8.94 7.15 -9.25
CA PRO A 385 -8.94 7.46 -7.83
C PRO A 385 -7.50 7.53 -7.32
N ARG A 386 -7.19 8.60 -6.59
CA ARG A 386 -5.97 8.69 -5.81
C ARG A 386 -6.24 8.07 -4.46
N GLU A 387 -5.31 7.29 -3.99
CA GLU A 387 -5.40 6.70 -2.67
C GLU A 387 -5.45 7.78 -1.61
N SER A 388 -6.53 7.78 -0.81
CA SER A 388 -6.73 8.72 0.29
C SER A 388 -6.14 8.23 1.61
N ARG A 389 -5.66 6.99 1.65
CA ARG A 389 -5.13 6.37 2.86
C ARG A 389 -3.75 6.84 3.19
N ASN A 390 -3.58 7.36 4.39
CA ASN A 390 -2.30 7.68 5.02
C ASN A 390 -1.46 6.46 5.42
N MET A 391 -1.61 5.33 4.77
CA MET A 391 -0.95 4.08 5.18
C MET A 391 0.34 3.79 4.41
N GLY A 392 0.90 4.78 3.72
CA GLY A 392 2.20 4.65 3.08
C GLY A 392 2.22 3.69 1.88
N THR A 393 1.06 3.34 1.33
CA THR A 393 0.98 2.52 0.14
C THR A 393 1.23 3.38 -1.09
N MET A 394 2.43 3.35 -1.58
CA MET A 394 2.83 4.12 -2.77
C MET A 394 2.35 3.51 -4.09
N GLN A 395 1.33 2.67 -4.06
CA GLN A 395 0.88 1.88 -5.20
C GLN A 395 -0.58 2.16 -5.56
N GLY A 396 -0.96 3.43 -5.52
CA GLY A 396 -2.29 3.86 -5.90
C GLY A 396 -2.75 3.24 -7.22
N GLY A 397 -4.03 2.90 -7.30
CA GLY A 397 -4.68 2.35 -8.47
C GLY A 397 -4.80 0.83 -8.53
N ASP A 398 -4.31 0.12 -7.54
CA ASP A 398 -4.54 -1.32 -7.42
C ASP A 398 -5.85 -1.65 -6.71
N GLU A 399 -6.50 -0.64 -6.12
CA GLU A 399 -7.83 -0.72 -5.49
C GLU A 399 -8.95 -0.97 -6.49
N VAL A 400 -8.74 -0.70 -7.78
CA VAL A 400 -9.72 -0.99 -8.85
C VAL A 400 -9.05 -1.82 -9.93
N SER A 401 -9.20 -3.14 -9.87
CA SER A 401 -8.62 -4.10 -10.83
C SER A 401 -9.64 -5.15 -11.26
N GLU A 402 -9.26 -6.05 -12.13
CA GLU A 402 -10.14 -7.13 -12.61
C GLU A 402 -10.45 -8.19 -11.53
N GLU A 403 -9.63 -8.27 -10.48
CA GLU A 403 -9.74 -9.27 -9.42
C GLU A 403 -10.08 -8.67 -8.05
N TYR A 404 -9.93 -7.34 -7.87
CA TYR A 404 -10.14 -6.67 -6.60
C TYR A 404 -10.62 -5.24 -6.78
N LEU A 405 -11.51 -4.82 -5.91
CA LEU A 405 -11.97 -3.44 -5.79
C LEU A 405 -12.12 -3.09 -4.31
N CYS A 406 -11.60 -1.93 -3.95
CA CYS A 406 -11.91 -1.24 -2.70
C CYS A 406 -12.17 0.22 -3.04
N LEU A 407 -13.33 0.74 -2.67
CA LEU A 407 -13.64 2.15 -2.77
C LEU A 407 -14.11 2.66 -1.40
N GLU A 408 -13.42 3.68 -0.90
CA GLU A 408 -13.70 4.30 0.39
C GLU A 408 -14.15 5.75 0.23
N ASN A 409 -15.14 6.14 0.98
CA ASN A 409 -15.55 7.53 1.19
C ASN A 409 -15.57 8.36 -0.12
N ALA A 410 -14.64 9.28 -0.31
CA ALA A 410 -14.56 10.13 -1.49
C ALA A 410 -14.09 9.40 -2.77
N GLU A 411 -13.56 8.18 -2.66
CA GLU A 411 -13.29 7.31 -3.81
C GLU A 411 -14.57 6.68 -4.34
N LEU A 412 -15.51 6.39 -3.44
CA LEU A 412 -16.81 5.87 -3.82
C LEU A 412 -17.67 6.97 -4.46
N ALA A 413 -17.76 8.13 -3.80
CA ALA A 413 -18.53 9.29 -4.29
C ALA A 413 -18.19 10.54 -3.49
N PRO A 414 -18.46 11.77 -4.01
CA PRO A 414 -18.32 12.99 -3.24
C PRO A 414 -18.93 12.86 -1.84
N ARG A 415 -18.20 13.21 -0.79
CA ARG A 415 -18.58 13.04 0.61
C ARG A 415 -19.06 14.37 1.20
N LEU A 416 -20.35 14.45 1.59
CA LEU A 416 -20.90 15.64 2.21
C LEU A 416 -20.22 15.91 3.57
N MET A 417 -19.74 17.14 3.79
CA MET A 417 -18.86 17.47 4.91
C MET A 417 -19.48 18.41 5.96
N ASN A 418 -20.26 19.41 5.52
CA ASN A 418 -20.68 20.51 6.38
C ASN A 418 -22.18 20.53 6.72
N VAL A 419 -22.85 19.42 6.52
CA VAL A 419 -24.28 19.27 6.86
C VAL A 419 -24.40 18.21 7.93
N LEU A 420 -24.96 18.57 9.07
CA LEU A 420 -25.20 17.65 10.17
C LEU A 420 -26.14 16.52 9.70
N PRO A 421 -25.80 15.26 9.95
CA PRO A 421 -26.78 14.19 9.84
C PRO A 421 -27.91 14.46 10.83
N GLY A 422 -29.15 14.16 10.44
CA GLY A 422 -30.26 14.14 11.42
C GLY A 422 -29.97 13.12 12.52
N GLU A 423 -30.78 13.11 13.60
CA GLU A 423 -30.60 12.21 14.78
C GLU A 423 -30.40 10.73 14.40
N ASN A 424 -30.86 10.29 13.25
CA ASN A 424 -30.74 8.91 12.75
C ASN A 424 -29.90 8.82 11.43
N GLY A 425 -29.10 9.83 11.12
CA GLY A 425 -28.45 9.91 9.82
C GLY A 425 -29.45 10.17 8.66
N TYR A 426 -29.11 9.75 7.48
CA TYR A 426 -30.01 9.76 6.32
C TYR A 426 -29.82 8.51 5.48
N PRO A 427 -30.90 7.96 4.89
CA PRO A 427 -30.81 6.76 4.06
C PRO A 427 -29.96 7.03 2.83
N ALA A 428 -29.08 6.11 2.55
CA ALA A 428 -28.22 6.14 1.38
C ALA A 428 -28.30 4.80 0.64
N SER A 429 -28.41 4.85 -0.68
CA SER A 429 -28.34 3.66 -1.52
C SER A 429 -27.18 3.78 -2.51
N VAL A 430 -26.50 2.67 -2.74
CA VAL A 430 -25.38 2.59 -3.68
C VAL A 430 -25.68 1.49 -4.70
N GLU A 431 -25.59 1.84 -5.98
CA GLU A 431 -25.58 0.90 -7.09
C GLU A 431 -24.18 0.86 -7.69
N ILE A 432 -23.59 -0.32 -7.78
CA ILE A 432 -22.28 -0.53 -8.39
C ILE A 432 -22.37 -1.59 -9.48
N THR A 433 -21.77 -1.30 -10.64
CA THR A 433 -21.80 -2.22 -11.79
C THR A 433 -20.39 -2.79 -12.02
N LEU A 434 -20.26 -4.10 -11.88
CA LEU A 434 -18.97 -4.81 -11.90
C LEU A 434 -19.04 -6.09 -12.75
N PRO A 435 -17.91 -6.66 -13.19
CA PRO A 435 -17.83 -7.96 -13.85
C PRO A 435 -18.53 -9.06 -13.05
N VAL A 436 -19.13 -10.03 -13.73
CA VAL A 436 -19.84 -11.17 -13.11
C VAL A 436 -18.96 -12.02 -12.18
N SER A 437 -17.63 -11.97 -12.35
CA SER A 437 -16.64 -12.66 -11.51
C SER A 437 -16.47 -12.06 -10.12
N MET A 438 -16.96 -10.84 -9.90
CA MET A 438 -16.76 -10.11 -8.65
C MET A 438 -18.00 -10.18 -7.77
N THR A 439 -17.80 -10.46 -6.49
CA THR A 439 -18.85 -10.35 -5.46
C THR A 439 -18.67 -9.04 -4.73
N VAL A 440 -19.75 -8.27 -4.60
CA VAL A 440 -19.78 -6.99 -3.89
C VAL A 440 -20.05 -7.21 -2.40
N ILE A 441 -19.22 -6.63 -1.56
CA ILE A 441 -19.26 -6.78 -0.11
C ILE A 441 -19.23 -5.37 0.50
N PRO A 442 -20.38 -4.80 0.89
CA PRO A 442 -20.42 -3.58 1.67
C PRO A 442 -19.75 -3.81 3.04
N PHE A 443 -18.89 -2.91 3.44
CA PHE A 443 -18.25 -2.97 4.76
C PHE A 443 -19.23 -2.49 5.84
N GLY A 444 -19.53 -3.36 6.80
CA GLY A 444 -20.57 -3.16 7.79
C GLY A 444 -21.70 -4.20 7.67
N THR A 445 -22.82 -3.95 8.32
CA THR A 445 -23.94 -4.92 8.43
C THR A 445 -24.79 -5.09 7.16
N GLY A 446 -24.72 -4.13 6.21
CA GLY A 446 -25.51 -4.15 4.97
C GLY A 446 -25.15 -5.29 4.02
N GLU A 447 -26.12 -5.80 3.29
CA GLU A 447 -25.94 -6.81 2.24
C GLU A 447 -26.10 -6.20 0.85
N ALA A 448 -25.38 -6.73 -0.13
CA ALA A 448 -25.51 -6.33 -1.51
C ALA A 448 -26.43 -7.31 -2.28
N GLU A 449 -27.44 -6.76 -2.95
CA GLU A 449 -28.37 -7.51 -3.78
C GLU A 449 -28.02 -7.36 -5.26
N ARG A 450 -28.15 -8.45 -6.03
CA ARG A 450 -28.06 -8.42 -7.49
C ARG A 450 -29.34 -7.85 -8.08
N VAL A 451 -29.25 -6.64 -8.64
CA VAL A 451 -30.42 -5.95 -9.22
C VAL A 451 -30.62 -6.31 -10.68
N LYS A 452 -29.50 -6.42 -11.43
CA LYS A 452 -29.58 -6.61 -12.88
C LYS A 452 -28.32 -7.31 -13.41
N GLU A 453 -28.52 -8.28 -14.28
CA GLU A 453 -27.46 -8.82 -15.15
C GLU A 453 -27.50 -8.07 -16.48
N ASN A 454 -26.36 -7.54 -16.92
CA ASN A 454 -26.23 -6.77 -18.14
C ASN A 454 -25.75 -7.68 -19.29
N GLU A 455 -26.07 -7.28 -20.55
CA GLU A 455 -25.69 -8.05 -21.75
C GLU A 455 -24.17 -8.09 -21.99
N ASP A 456 -23.42 -7.14 -21.41
CA ASP A 456 -21.96 -7.02 -21.52
C ASP A 456 -21.18 -7.90 -20.53
N GLY A 457 -21.87 -8.74 -19.74
CA GLY A 457 -21.27 -9.62 -18.75
C GLY A 457 -20.96 -8.95 -17.41
N THR A 458 -21.58 -7.80 -17.15
CA THR A 458 -21.53 -7.13 -15.84
C THR A 458 -22.79 -7.39 -15.04
N ILE A 459 -22.70 -7.19 -13.71
CA ILE A 459 -23.85 -7.23 -12.79
C ILE A 459 -23.92 -5.89 -12.08
N THR A 460 -25.12 -5.33 -12.01
CA THR A 460 -25.43 -4.20 -11.15
C THR A 460 -25.90 -4.72 -9.80
N TRP A 461 -25.16 -4.34 -8.75
CA TRP A 461 -25.45 -4.62 -7.36
C TRP A 461 -26.02 -3.38 -6.70
N ARG A 462 -26.87 -3.56 -5.70
CA ARG A 462 -27.39 -2.49 -4.85
C ARG A 462 -27.22 -2.87 -3.38
N TYR A 463 -26.85 -1.89 -2.57
CA TYR A 463 -26.90 -2.01 -1.12
C TYR A 463 -27.36 -0.70 -0.49
N GLU A 464 -27.95 -0.83 0.71
CA GLU A 464 -28.38 0.32 1.51
C GLU A 464 -27.33 0.60 2.59
N THR A 465 -27.15 1.88 2.91
CA THR A 465 -26.24 2.35 3.95
C THR A 465 -26.84 3.60 4.60
N ASN A 466 -26.11 4.20 5.54
CA ASN A 466 -26.58 5.39 6.25
C ASN A 466 -25.47 6.46 6.26
N GLY A 467 -25.84 7.69 5.95
CA GLY A 467 -24.94 8.84 6.02
C GLY A 467 -24.05 9.05 4.78
N THR A 468 -22.95 9.75 4.98
CA THR A 468 -22.10 10.28 3.89
C THR A 468 -20.98 9.37 3.44
N GLY A 469 -20.56 8.47 4.29
CA GLY A 469 -19.45 7.56 4.06
C GLY A 469 -19.88 6.27 3.38
N GLY A 470 -18.97 5.36 3.30
CA GLY A 470 -19.17 3.99 2.85
C GLY A 470 -17.86 3.41 2.35
N ILE A 471 -17.66 2.15 2.66
CA ILE A 471 -16.56 1.36 2.13
C ILE A 471 -17.20 0.16 1.45
N VAL A 472 -16.74 -0.15 0.26
CA VAL A 472 -17.19 -1.32 -0.47
C VAL A 472 -16.00 -2.08 -1.01
N TYR A 473 -16.00 -3.38 -0.74
CA TYR A 473 -15.07 -4.33 -1.32
C TYR A 473 -15.76 -5.11 -2.43
N ALA A 474 -15.02 -5.50 -3.43
CA ALA A 474 -15.47 -6.51 -4.38
C ALA A 474 -14.27 -7.29 -4.92
N GLY A 475 -14.50 -8.58 -5.23
CA GLY A 475 -13.44 -9.42 -5.77
C GLY A 475 -13.88 -10.85 -6.03
N ASP A 476 -12.91 -11.66 -6.49
CA ASP A 476 -13.07 -13.12 -6.59
C ASP A 476 -12.78 -13.79 -5.25
N TYR A 477 -13.71 -13.61 -4.31
CA TYR A 477 -13.61 -14.16 -2.97
C TYR A 477 -14.18 -15.58 -2.87
N VAL A 478 -13.58 -16.38 -2.00
CA VAL A 478 -14.23 -17.52 -1.36
C VAL A 478 -15.04 -16.98 -0.19
N ARG A 479 -16.28 -17.41 -0.04
CA ARG A 479 -17.14 -17.11 1.12
C ARG A 479 -17.38 -18.36 1.91
N GLU A 480 -16.98 -18.34 3.19
CA GLU A 480 -17.30 -19.37 4.18
C GLU A 480 -18.34 -18.83 5.15
N GLU A 481 -19.32 -19.64 5.49
CA GLU A 481 -20.31 -19.31 6.53
C GLU A 481 -19.97 -20.06 7.82
N ILE A 482 -19.83 -19.33 8.92
CA ILE A 482 -19.42 -19.84 10.22
C ILE A 482 -20.51 -19.49 11.23
N GLU A 483 -21.09 -20.49 11.87
CA GLU A 483 -22.04 -20.30 12.98
C GLU A 483 -21.26 -20.35 14.30
N ALA A 484 -21.27 -19.24 15.07
CA ALA A 484 -20.65 -19.15 16.39
C ALA A 484 -21.31 -18.05 17.24
N GLY A 485 -21.37 -18.22 18.54
CA GLY A 485 -21.88 -17.20 19.47
C GLY A 485 -23.31 -16.74 19.23
N GLY A 486 -24.10 -17.46 18.43
CA GLY A 486 -25.46 -17.10 18.03
C GLY A 486 -25.55 -16.13 16.85
N ILE A 487 -24.43 -15.89 16.16
CA ILE A 487 -24.35 -15.08 14.95
C ILE A 487 -23.81 -15.91 13.79
N THR A 488 -24.09 -15.47 12.57
CA THR A 488 -23.47 -15.97 11.33
C THR A 488 -22.30 -15.10 10.97
N ILE A 489 -21.12 -15.70 10.76
CA ILE A 489 -19.94 -14.99 10.30
C ILE A 489 -19.72 -15.34 8.83
N GLU A 490 -19.73 -14.34 7.98
CA GLU A 490 -19.36 -14.47 6.57
C GLU A 490 -17.89 -14.15 6.40
N PHE A 491 -17.08 -15.16 6.17
CA PHE A 491 -15.64 -15.01 6.01
C PHE A 491 -15.28 -14.99 4.53
N TYR A 492 -14.79 -13.84 4.06
CA TYR A 492 -14.39 -13.60 2.69
C TYR A 492 -12.87 -13.54 2.59
N TYR A 493 -12.28 -14.45 1.85
CA TYR A 493 -10.84 -14.49 1.60
C TYR A 493 -10.52 -14.84 0.14
N GLY A 494 -9.31 -14.49 -0.33
CA GLY A 494 -8.89 -14.71 -1.70
C GLY A 494 -8.75 -16.19 -2.04
N ARG A 495 -9.09 -16.55 -3.25
CA ARG A 495 -9.15 -17.94 -3.72
C ARG A 495 -7.82 -18.68 -3.65
N LYS A 496 -6.69 -17.99 -3.87
CA LYS A 496 -5.36 -18.60 -3.80
C LYS A 496 -4.98 -19.02 -2.38
N HIS A 497 -5.55 -18.36 -1.35
CA HIS A 497 -5.35 -18.71 0.05
C HIS A 497 -6.22 -19.88 0.55
N GLN A 498 -7.19 -20.35 -0.20
CA GLN A 498 -8.12 -21.38 0.28
C GLN A 498 -7.40 -22.60 0.88
N ALA A 499 -6.42 -23.15 0.16
CA ALA A 499 -5.68 -24.32 0.67
C ALA A 499 -4.85 -24.03 1.93
N VAL A 500 -4.38 -22.78 2.09
CA VAL A 500 -3.64 -22.33 3.27
C VAL A 500 -4.60 -22.20 4.45
N MET A 501 -5.76 -21.59 4.24
CA MET A 501 -6.80 -21.39 5.25
C MET A 501 -7.35 -22.72 5.77
N GLU A 502 -7.63 -23.68 4.86
CA GLU A 502 -8.05 -25.02 5.22
C GLU A 502 -6.98 -25.76 6.05
N ALA A 503 -5.72 -25.70 5.60
CA ALA A 503 -4.61 -26.37 6.30
C ALA A 503 -4.32 -25.78 7.68
N ALA A 504 -4.53 -24.49 7.86
CA ALA A 504 -4.31 -23.77 9.10
C ALA A 504 -5.51 -23.86 10.08
N GLY A 505 -6.68 -24.32 9.64
CA GLY A 505 -7.89 -24.35 10.47
C GLY A 505 -8.44 -22.96 10.80
N ALA A 506 -8.31 -21.99 9.89
CA ALA A 506 -8.70 -20.60 10.11
C ALA A 506 -10.18 -20.43 10.49
N VAL A 507 -11.07 -21.23 9.90
CA VAL A 507 -12.51 -21.26 10.22
C VAL A 507 -12.75 -21.66 11.69
N ASP A 508 -12.02 -22.65 12.19
CA ASP A 508 -12.15 -23.09 13.58
C ASP A 508 -11.62 -22.03 14.55
N ALA A 509 -10.52 -21.34 14.18
CA ALA A 509 -9.99 -20.24 14.97
C ALA A 509 -10.97 -19.07 15.09
N VAL A 510 -11.62 -18.67 13.99
CA VAL A 510 -12.68 -17.63 14.02
C VAL A 510 -13.81 -18.06 14.98
N ARG A 511 -14.25 -19.31 14.90
CA ARG A 511 -15.30 -19.84 15.78
C ARG A 511 -14.89 -19.78 17.25
N GLU A 512 -13.66 -20.20 17.56
CA GLU A 512 -13.14 -20.18 18.93
C GLU A 512 -13.08 -18.77 19.51
N VAL A 513 -12.67 -17.77 18.73
CA VAL A 513 -12.64 -16.37 19.18
C VAL A 513 -14.05 -15.86 19.50
N VAL A 514 -15.01 -16.08 18.61
CA VAL A 514 -16.38 -15.62 18.78
C VAL A 514 -17.07 -16.34 19.94
N ASP A 515 -16.88 -17.65 20.07
CA ASP A 515 -17.43 -18.44 21.19
C ASP A 515 -16.80 -18.04 22.52
N TYR A 516 -15.49 -17.75 22.54
CA TYR A 516 -14.79 -17.23 23.72
C TYR A 516 -15.41 -15.91 24.18
N CYS A 517 -15.44 -14.90 23.32
CA CYS A 517 -15.97 -13.58 23.67
C CYS A 517 -17.46 -13.63 24.05
N THR A 518 -18.28 -14.41 23.34
CA THR A 518 -19.68 -14.61 23.68
C THR A 518 -19.86 -15.24 25.05
N GLY A 519 -19.05 -16.27 25.35
CA GLY A 519 -19.12 -16.99 26.61
C GLY A 519 -18.68 -16.16 27.84
N HIS A 520 -17.69 -15.30 27.66
CA HIS A 520 -17.15 -14.47 28.76
C HIS A 520 -17.86 -13.13 28.89
N TYR A 521 -18.21 -12.47 27.79
CA TYR A 521 -18.70 -11.08 27.82
C TYR A 521 -20.16 -10.94 27.43
N GLY A 522 -20.67 -11.76 26.55
CA GLY A 522 -22.06 -11.73 26.08
C GLY A 522 -22.19 -11.81 24.58
N ALA A 523 -23.40 -12.07 24.10
CA ALA A 523 -23.71 -12.21 22.69
C ALA A 523 -23.71 -10.85 21.98
N LEU A 524 -23.18 -10.82 20.74
CA LEU A 524 -23.33 -9.67 19.87
C LEU A 524 -24.76 -9.56 19.36
N SER A 525 -25.20 -8.32 19.12
CA SER A 525 -26.45 -8.05 18.41
C SER A 525 -26.22 -6.84 17.50
N PHE A 526 -26.59 -6.96 16.24
CA PHE A 526 -26.51 -5.88 15.27
C PHE A 526 -27.90 -5.38 14.90
N SER A 527 -28.02 -4.10 14.54
CA SER A 527 -29.31 -3.47 14.22
C SER A 527 -30.03 -4.10 13.02
N ASP A 528 -29.26 -4.62 12.07
CA ASP A 528 -29.76 -5.06 10.76
C ASP A 528 -29.61 -6.57 10.52
N GLY A 529 -29.50 -7.36 11.57
CA GLY A 529 -29.36 -8.81 11.49
C GLY A 529 -28.26 -9.34 12.41
N ASN A 530 -28.03 -10.64 12.36
CA ASN A 530 -27.02 -11.31 13.19
C ASN A 530 -25.81 -11.78 12.34
N THR A 531 -25.43 -10.97 11.35
CA THR A 531 -24.31 -11.31 10.45
C THR A 531 -23.13 -10.41 10.70
N LEU A 532 -21.98 -11.02 10.95
CA LEU A 532 -20.66 -10.38 11.00
C LEU A 532 -19.87 -10.73 9.75
N LYS A 533 -19.26 -9.77 9.11
CA LYS A 533 -18.37 -10.01 7.98
C LYS A 533 -16.91 -9.96 8.41
N LEU A 534 -16.12 -10.89 7.91
CA LEU A 534 -14.68 -10.91 8.04
C LEU A 534 -14.10 -10.89 6.62
N ILE A 535 -13.38 -9.84 6.26
CA ILE A 535 -13.00 -9.58 4.87
C ILE A 535 -11.48 -9.46 4.77
N GLN A 536 -10.88 -10.26 3.90
CA GLN A 536 -9.48 -10.08 3.52
C GLN A 536 -9.36 -8.90 2.55
N SER A 537 -8.58 -7.90 2.91
CA SER A 537 -8.18 -6.85 2.00
C SER A 537 -6.94 -7.25 1.19
N ARG A 538 -6.72 -6.56 0.08
CA ARG A 538 -5.39 -6.47 -0.51
C ARG A 538 -4.47 -5.78 0.50
N VAL A 539 -3.15 -5.96 0.37
CA VAL A 539 -2.18 -5.44 1.35
C VAL A 539 -2.47 -4.00 1.74
N SER A 540 -2.82 -3.78 3.01
CA SER A 540 -3.21 -2.47 3.54
C SER A 540 -2.34 -2.00 4.72
N GLY A 541 -1.54 -2.87 5.30
CA GLY A 541 -0.64 -2.57 6.41
C GLY A 541 -1.25 -2.75 7.80
N GLY A 542 -2.38 -3.44 7.92
CA GLY A 542 -3.00 -3.78 9.21
C GLY A 542 -4.46 -4.17 9.09
N GLY A 543 -5.09 -4.46 10.24
CA GLY A 543 -6.52 -4.71 10.35
C GLY A 543 -7.32 -3.43 10.58
N TYR A 544 -8.63 -3.54 10.46
CA TYR A 544 -9.59 -2.48 10.79
C TYR A 544 -10.95 -3.10 11.09
N ALA A 545 -11.62 -2.61 12.10
CA ALA A 545 -12.96 -3.06 12.44
C ALA A 545 -13.99 -1.93 12.34
N ALA A 546 -15.19 -2.27 11.89
CA ALA A 546 -16.39 -1.45 11.96
C ALA A 546 -17.55 -2.29 12.48
N ASN A 547 -18.66 -1.66 12.87
CA ASN A 547 -19.81 -2.38 13.38
C ASN A 547 -20.33 -3.41 12.35
N GLY A 548 -20.25 -4.68 12.69
CA GLY A 548 -20.67 -5.81 11.85
C GLY A 548 -19.67 -6.20 10.74
N ALA A 549 -18.46 -5.64 10.72
CA ALA A 549 -17.43 -6.06 9.78
C ALA A 549 -16.02 -5.86 10.35
N SER A 550 -15.13 -6.80 10.07
CA SER A 550 -13.70 -6.70 10.37
C SER A 550 -12.90 -6.95 9.10
N LEU A 551 -11.89 -6.12 8.88
CA LEU A 551 -10.99 -6.17 7.74
C LEU A 551 -9.65 -6.73 8.17
N LEU A 552 -9.06 -7.58 7.34
CA LEU A 552 -7.78 -8.23 7.61
C LEU A 552 -6.86 -8.04 6.41
N ASP A 553 -5.60 -7.75 6.67
CA ASP A 553 -4.57 -7.68 5.64
C ASP A 553 -4.24 -9.09 5.11
N GLU A 554 -4.09 -9.24 3.80
CA GLU A 554 -3.70 -10.52 3.20
C GLU A 554 -2.33 -11.03 3.68
N ALA A 555 -1.45 -10.15 4.17
CA ALA A 555 -0.17 -10.55 4.74
C ALA A 555 -0.33 -11.44 5.99
N ASP A 556 -1.43 -11.29 6.71
CA ASP A 556 -1.74 -12.12 7.89
C ASP A 556 -2.14 -13.55 7.51
N PHE A 557 -2.57 -13.76 6.28
CA PHE A 557 -2.98 -15.07 5.76
C PHE A 557 -1.87 -15.85 5.04
N THR A 558 -0.63 -15.39 5.09
CA THR A 558 0.47 -16.17 4.51
C THR A 558 0.63 -17.51 5.22
N ALA A 559 1.06 -18.54 4.50
CA ALA A 559 1.32 -19.85 5.09
C ALA A 559 2.31 -19.77 6.28
N GLN A 560 3.25 -18.84 6.22
CA GLN A 560 4.22 -18.61 7.30
C GLN A 560 3.52 -18.02 8.52
N ASN A 561 2.72 -16.96 8.37
CA ASN A 561 2.05 -16.30 9.50
C ASN A 561 0.99 -17.21 10.13
N LEU A 562 0.19 -17.90 9.33
CA LEU A 562 -0.84 -18.82 9.81
C LEU A 562 -0.26 -20.08 10.49
N SER A 563 0.96 -20.49 10.20
CA SER A 563 1.63 -21.63 10.82
C SER A 563 2.60 -21.26 11.94
N ASP A 564 2.85 -19.98 12.15
CA ASP A 564 3.77 -19.48 13.16
C ASP A 564 3.00 -19.18 14.47
N ALA A 565 3.29 -19.98 15.50
CA ALA A 565 2.71 -19.76 16.83
C ALA A 565 3.01 -18.35 17.37
N GLY A 566 4.14 -17.72 16.96
CA GLY A 566 4.49 -16.34 17.28
C GLY A 566 3.59 -15.29 16.65
N LYS A 567 2.84 -15.66 15.64
CA LYS A 567 1.87 -14.79 14.95
C LYS A 567 0.43 -15.25 15.12
N GLY A 568 0.18 -16.08 16.14
CA GLY A 568 -1.14 -16.57 16.43
C GLY A 568 -1.62 -17.62 15.45
N ALA A 569 -0.89 -18.73 15.32
CA ALA A 569 -1.17 -19.87 14.45
C ALA A 569 -2.60 -19.93 13.90
N ALA A 570 -2.83 -20.45 12.78
CA ALA A 570 -4.15 -20.58 12.17
C ALA A 570 -4.92 -19.28 11.88
N SER A 571 -4.74 -18.24 12.68
CA SER A 571 -5.59 -17.06 12.58
C SER A 571 -4.83 -15.74 12.47
N GLY A 572 -3.56 -15.71 12.85
CA GLY A 572 -2.89 -14.44 13.10
C GLY A 572 -3.48 -13.67 14.27
N GLU A 573 -2.65 -12.99 15.02
CA GLU A 573 -3.10 -12.20 16.19
C GLU A 573 -3.96 -11.01 15.75
N VAL A 574 -3.70 -10.45 14.57
CA VAL A 574 -4.49 -9.35 13.99
C VAL A 574 -5.96 -9.80 13.78
N MET A 575 -6.19 -11.02 13.28
CA MET A 575 -7.56 -11.52 13.10
C MET A 575 -8.29 -11.64 14.44
N ILE A 576 -7.64 -12.14 15.47
CA ILE A 576 -8.21 -12.20 16.83
C ILE A 576 -8.55 -10.78 17.30
N HIS A 577 -7.62 -9.86 17.18
CA HIS A 577 -7.76 -8.48 17.60
C HIS A 577 -8.94 -7.79 16.90
N GLU A 578 -9.01 -7.85 15.55
CA GLU A 578 -10.08 -7.20 14.79
C GLU A 578 -11.46 -7.82 15.03
N LEU A 579 -11.54 -9.11 15.33
CA LEU A 579 -12.79 -9.74 15.76
C LEU A 579 -13.21 -9.26 17.16
N VAL A 580 -12.27 -9.15 18.10
CA VAL A 580 -12.52 -8.72 19.47
C VAL A 580 -13.03 -7.28 19.52
N HIS A 581 -12.66 -6.43 18.58
CA HIS A 581 -13.22 -5.08 18.47
C HIS A 581 -14.74 -5.05 18.35
N GLN A 582 -15.39 -6.11 17.90
CA GLN A 582 -16.86 -6.20 17.89
C GLN A 582 -17.45 -6.16 19.31
N TRP A 583 -16.68 -6.57 20.31
CA TRP A 583 -17.04 -6.44 21.75
C TRP A 583 -16.53 -5.15 22.35
N TRP A 584 -15.31 -4.71 22.01
CA TRP A 584 -14.65 -3.56 22.62
C TRP A 584 -14.35 -2.46 21.59
N GLY A 585 -14.93 -1.29 21.82
CA GLY A 585 -14.79 -0.14 20.94
C GLY A 585 -15.95 0.04 19.95
N LEU A 586 -16.54 -1.06 19.45
CA LEU A 586 -17.68 -1.02 18.52
C LEU A 586 -18.96 -1.47 19.19
N GLY A 587 -18.97 -2.61 19.86
CA GLY A 587 -20.13 -3.11 20.62
C GLY A 587 -20.42 -2.27 21.86
N ASN A 588 -19.39 -1.70 22.46
CA ASN A 588 -19.45 -0.70 23.51
C ASN A 588 -18.60 0.49 23.08
N MET A 589 -19.22 1.53 22.59
CA MET A 589 -18.51 2.72 22.16
C MET A 589 -17.62 3.26 23.29
N PHE A 590 -16.45 3.72 22.95
CA PHE A 590 -15.44 4.22 23.88
C PHE A 590 -15.43 5.74 23.93
N ASP A 591 -15.03 6.27 25.07
CA ASP A 591 -14.80 7.70 25.23
C ASP A 591 -13.38 8.06 24.78
N SER A 592 -13.27 8.79 23.69
CA SER A 592 -12.02 9.28 23.13
C SER A 592 -11.67 10.71 23.58
N SER A 593 -12.44 11.28 24.49
CA SER A 593 -12.33 12.69 24.89
C SER A 593 -11.38 12.95 26.06
N ASP A 594 -10.91 11.90 26.72
CA ASP A 594 -10.06 12.02 27.91
C ASP A 594 -8.60 11.61 27.64
N GLU A 595 -7.69 11.80 28.59
CA GLU A 595 -6.28 11.41 28.51
C GLU A 595 -6.04 9.91 28.39
N THR A 596 -7.05 9.10 28.68
CA THR A 596 -7.03 7.63 28.55
C THR A 596 -7.68 7.16 27.25
N ASP A 597 -7.71 8.02 26.26
CA ASP A 597 -8.21 7.73 24.92
C ASP A 597 -7.76 6.35 24.42
N GLY A 598 -8.70 5.59 23.86
CA GLY A 598 -8.44 4.24 23.35
C GLY A 598 -8.39 3.15 24.43
N TRP A 599 -8.63 3.44 25.72
CA TRP A 599 -8.56 2.43 26.78
C TRP A 599 -9.55 1.28 26.56
N SER A 600 -10.81 1.55 26.18
CA SER A 600 -11.81 0.50 25.96
C SER A 600 -11.70 -0.14 24.59
N ALA A 601 -11.38 0.63 23.54
CA ALA A 601 -11.19 0.08 22.20
C ALA A 601 -9.92 -0.78 22.14
N GLU A 602 -8.76 -0.16 22.29
CA GLU A 602 -7.49 -0.87 22.14
C GLU A 602 -7.09 -1.62 23.43
N GLY A 603 -7.22 -0.99 24.57
CA GLY A 603 -6.81 -1.58 25.85
C GLY A 603 -7.51 -2.89 26.17
N LEU A 604 -8.85 -2.92 26.09
CA LEU A 604 -9.64 -4.14 26.30
C LEU A 604 -9.50 -5.15 25.18
N THR A 605 -9.36 -4.68 23.94
CA THR A 605 -9.16 -5.56 22.79
C THR A 605 -7.82 -6.29 22.88
N VAL A 606 -6.74 -5.58 23.16
CA VAL A 606 -5.41 -6.18 23.33
C VAL A 606 -5.35 -7.11 24.54
N TYR A 607 -5.95 -6.70 25.67
CA TYR A 607 -6.05 -7.56 26.86
C TYR A 607 -6.85 -8.84 26.57
N THR A 608 -7.96 -8.74 25.84
CA THR A 608 -8.77 -9.92 25.46
C THR A 608 -8.03 -10.81 24.47
N THR A 609 -7.35 -10.22 23.48
CA THR A 609 -6.49 -10.94 22.54
C THR A 609 -5.42 -11.74 23.30
N TYR A 610 -4.73 -11.13 24.26
CA TYR A 610 -3.79 -11.83 25.14
C TYR A 610 -4.42 -13.03 25.84
N ARG A 611 -5.63 -12.90 26.38
CA ARG A 611 -6.33 -14.00 27.08
C ARG A 611 -6.68 -15.16 26.14
N ILE A 612 -7.14 -14.85 24.92
CA ILE A 612 -7.42 -15.85 23.88
C ILE A 612 -6.13 -16.55 23.47
N VAL A 613 -5.07 -15.80 23.19
CA VAL A 613 -3.75 -16.34 22.85
C VAL A 613 -3.19 -17.22 23.98
N ARG A 614 -3.38 -16.82 25.24
CA ARG A 614 -3.02 -17.63 26.41
C ARG A 614 -3.77 -18.95 26.47
N GLN A 615 -5.05 -18.95 26.13
CA GLN A 615 -5.84 -20.17 26.04
C GLN A 615 -5.38 -21.10 24.89
N LEU A 616 -5.05 -20.51 23.73
CA LEU A 616 -4.65 -21.28 22.55
C LEU A 616 -3.22 -21.83 22.63
N TYR A 617 -2.27 -21.02 23.14
CA TYR A 617 -0.84 -21.33 23.06
C TYR A 617 -0.16 -21.47 24.42
N GLY A 618 -0.86 -21.24 25.49
CA GLY A 618 -0.37 -21.39 26.85
C GLY A 618 0.20 -20.12 27.47
N GLU A 619 0.32 -20.15 28.80
CA GLU A 619 0.74 -19.03 29.65
C GLU A 619 2.14 -18.51 29.31
N GLU A 620 3.11 -19.42 29.13
CA GLU A 620 4.50 -19.04 28.87
C GLU A 620 4.63 -18.24 27.59
N TYR A 621 3.96 -18.69 26.52
CA TYR A 621 3.92 -18.01 25.24
C TYR A 621 3.29 -16.62 25.37
N ALA A 622 2.10 -16.53 25.95
CA ALA A 622 1.37 -15.28 26.08
C ALA A 622 2.12 -14.23 26.94
N VAL A 623 2.76 -14.66 28.03
CA VAL A 623 3.58 -13.77 28.85
C VAL A 623 4.80 -13.25 28.07
N GLU A 624 5.50 -14.11 27.32
CA GLU A 624 6.66 -13.69 26.56
C GLU A 624 6.33 -12.70 25.44
N HIS A 625 5.24 -12.95 24.70
CA HIS A 625 4.89 -12.19 23.51
C HIS A 625 4.03 -10.95 23.80
N TYR A 626 3.36 -10.90 24.95
CA TYR A 626 2.50 -9.79 25.35
C TYR A 626 3.03 -9.07 26.59
N VAL A 627 2.94 -9.68 27.74
CA VAL A 627 3.20 -9.01 29.03
C VAL A 627 4.62 -8.46 29.11
N ASN A 628 5.62 -9.26 28.71
CA ASN A 628 7.03 -8.82 28.71
C ASN A 628 7.30 -7.70 27.71
N GLN A 629 6.62 -7.74 26.54
CA GLN A 629 6.76 -6.70 25.52
C GLN A 629 6.09 -5.41 25.98
N TRP A 630 4.89 -5.50 26.55
CA TRP A 630 4.20 -4.34 27.10
C TRP A 630 5.01 -3.69 28.23
N GLN A 631 5.51 -4.48 29.17
CA GLN A 631 6.33 -3.96 30.27
C GLN A 631 7.59 -3.24 29.75
N LYS A 632 8.26 -3.84 28.78
CA LYS A 632 9.41 -3.20 28.15
C LYS A 632 9.04 -1.88 27.45
N ALA A 633 7.94 -1.86 26.72
CA ALA A 633 7.50 -0.63 26.04
C ALA A 633 7.15 0.47 27.03
N VAL A 634 6.48 0.14 28.15
CA VAL A 634 6.16 1.09 29.23
C VAL A 634 7.43 1.56 29.96
N ASP A 635 8.39 0.68 30.19
CA ASP A 635 9.68 1.05 30.79
C ASP A 635 10.44 2.04 29.87
N ASP A 636 10.48 1.77 28.56
CA ASP A 636 11.09 2.63 27.57
C ASP A 636 10.35 3.98 27.45
N TYR A 637 9.01 3.96 27.50
CA TYR A 637 8.15 5.16 27.55
C TYR A 637 8.50 6.04 28.75
N ASN A 638 8.59 5.48 29.94
CA ASN A 638 8.94 6.21 31.16
C ASN A 638 10.36 6.78 31.14
N LEU A 639 11.25 6.24 30.31
CA LEU A 639 12.61 6.76 30.06
C LEU A 639 12.65 7.80 28.94
N ASN A 640 11.59 7.94 28.16
CA ASN A 640 11.54 8.87 27.03
C ASN A 640 11.75 10.31 27.52
N PHE A 641 12.59 11.06 26.79
CA PHE A 641 12.94 12.45 27.16
C PHE A 641 11.69 13.36 27.18
N TYR A 642 10.81 13.22 26.22
CA TYR A 642 9.62 14.08 26.10
C TYR A 642 8.50 13.73 27.11
N VAL A 643 8.44 12.48 27.57
CA VAL A 643 7.56 12.09 28.70
C VAL A 643 8.08 12.70 29.99
N ARG A 644 9.40 12.72 30.20
CA ARG A 644 10.03 13.26 31.41
C ARG A 644 10.13 14.78 31.43
N CYS A 645 10.13 15.41 30.27
CA CYS A 645 10.32 16.83 30.08
C CYS A 645 9.35 17.36 29.01
N PRO A 646 8.01 17.34 29.27
CA PRO A 646 6.98 17.65 28.26
C PRO A 646 7.09 19.10 27.72
N GLU A 647 7.68 20.02 28.47
CA GLU A 647 7.91 21.38 28.01
C GLU A 647 8.79 21.48 26.76
N TYR A 648 9.62 20.49 26.49
CA TYR A 648 10.43 20.45 25.26
C TYR A 648 9.65 19.92 24.05
N LEU A 649 8.61 19.12 24.27
CA LEU A 649 7.71 18.69 23.21
C LEU A 649 7.01 19.89 22.56
N GLU A 650 6.55 20.84 23.37
CA GLU A 650 5.92 22.07 22.92
C GLU A 650 6.85 23.01 22.10
N MET A 651 8.17 22.82 22.20
CA MET A 651 9.16 23.60 21.44
C MET A 651 9.44 23.04 20.05
N LEU A 652 8.93 21.83 19.72
CA LEU A 652 9.15 21.21 18.44
C LEU A 652 8.24 21.77 17.35
N PRO A 653 8.65 21.69 16.07
CA PRO A 653 7.72 21.88 14.97
C PRO A 653 6.52 20.93 15.10
N GLU A 654 5.35 21.41 14.68
CA GLU A 654 4.08 20.68 14.83
C GLU A 654 4.14 19.24 14.29
N GLU A 655 4.71 19.05 13.11
CA GLU A 655 4.95 17.73 12.51
C GLU A 655 5.67 16.77 13.44
N LYS A 656 6.81 17.21 14.02
CA LYS A 656 7.59 16.37 14.93
C LYS A 656 6.90 16.14 16.27
N ARG A 657 6.15 17.12 16.73
CA ARG A 657 5.33 17.00 17.93
C ARG A 657 4.26 15.94 17.74
N LEU A 658 3.54 15.97 16.63
CA LEU A 658 2.50 14.99 16.29
C LEU A 658 3.08 13.57 16.15
N GLU A 659 4.20 13.41 15.44
CA GLU A 659 4.89 12.11 15.31
C GLU A 659 5.22 11.50 16.67
N ILE A 660 5.80 12.30 17.57
CA ILE A 660 6.15 11.85 18.92
C ILE A 660 4.90 11.57 19.74
N THR A 661 3.89 12.45 19.71
CA THR A 661 2.63 12.27 20.45
C THR A 661 1.92 11.00 20.02
N ASN A 662 1.82 10.73 18.72
CA ASN A 662 1.22 9.51 18.19
C ASN A 662 1.98 8.24 18.64
N SER A 663 3.31 8.30 18.60
CA SER A 663 4.14 7.18 19.08
C SER A 663 3.95 6.93 20.60
N LEU A 664 3.83 7.98 21.39
CA LEU A 664 3.59 7.88 22.83
C LEU A 664 2.16 7.38 23.13
N SER A 665 1.17 7.86 22.39
CA SER A 665 -0.22 7.41 22.49
C SER A 665 -0.35 5.92 22.18
N TYR A 666 0.35 5.42 21.15
CA TYR A 666 0.39 3.99 20.83
C TYR A 666 0.83 3.14 22.05
N VAL A 667 1.89 3.54 22.75
CA VAL A 667 2.38 2.80 23.91
C VAL A 667 1.32 2.78 25.04
N ARG A 668 0.61 3.90 25.24
CA ARG A 668 -0.47 3.98 26.25
C ARG A 668 -1.63 3.04 25.92
N GLN A 669 -2.09 3.05 24.67
CA GLN A 669 -3.24 2.27 24.23
C GLN A 669 -2.96 0.76 24.18
N TYR A 670 -1.84 0.38 23.56
CA TYR A 670 -1.53 -1.03 23.25
C TYR A 670 -0.65 -1.73 24.29
N CYS A 671 -0.05 -1.00 25.24
CA CYS A 671 0.87 -1.59 26.21
C CYS A 671 0.51 -1.22 27.66
N GLU A 672 0.35 0.07 27.97
CA GLU A 672 0.05 0.52 29.33
C GLU A 672 -1.34 0.09 29.79
N MET A 673 -2.37 0.32 28.98
CA MET A 673 -3.75 -0.03 29.32
C MET A 673 -3.95 -1.53 29.49
N PRO A 674 -3.49 -2.42 28.62
CA PRO A 674 -3.59 -3.86 28.84
C PRO A 674 -2.89 -4.31 30.15
N LEU A 675 -1.74 -3.74 30.50
CA LEU A 675 -1.09 -4.02 31.78
C LEU A 675 -1.90 -3.56 32.97
N LYS A 676 -2.52 -2.37 32.92
CA LYS A 676 -3.41 -1.87 33.95
C LYS A 676 -4.64 -2.77 34.12
N ILE A 677 -5.24 -3.23 33.04
CA ILE A 677 -6.37 -4.15 33.04
C ILE A 677 -5.93 -5.51 33.61
N LEU A 678 -4.77 -6.02 33.26
CA LEU A 678 -4.23 -7.25 33.85
C LEU A 678 -3.94 -7.11 35.35
N LYS A 679 -3.45 -5.96 35.79
CA LYS A 679 -3.27 -5.64 37.19
C LYS A 679 -4.62 -5.55 37.94
N ALA A 680 -5.63 -4.93 37.31
CA ALA A 680 -6.98 -4.90 37.84
C ALA A 680 -7.55 -6.32 38.02
N GLU A 681 -7.38 -7.21 37.05
CA GLU A 681 -7.76 -8.62 37.13
C GLU A 681 -7.19 -9.28 38.38
N GLN A 682 -5.90 -9.07 38.64
CA GLN A 682 -5.25 -9.63 39.84
C GLN A 682 -5.85 -9.07 41.15
N LEU A 683 -6.12 -7.75 41.18
CA LEU A 683 -6.66 -7.08 42.39
C LEU A 683 -8.12 -7.44 42.70
N VAL A 684 -8.94 -7.62 41.65
CA VAL A 684 -10.35 -8.01 41.84
C VAL A 684 -10.55 -9.49 42.17
N GLY A 685 -9.49 -10.29 42.15
CA GLY A 685 -9.51 -11.71 42.53
C GLY A 685 -9.42 -12.70 41.39
N GLY A 686 -8.89 -12.26 40.24
CA GLY A 686 -8.54 -13.09 39.09
C GLY A 686 -9.59 -13.09 37.99
N GLU A 687 -9.33 -13.96 37.00
CA GLU A 687 -10.02 -14.00 35.73
C GLU A 687 -11.54 -14.09 35.80
N GLU A 688 -12.06 -15.03 36.60
CA GLU A 688 -13.52 -15.18 36.76
C GLU A 688 -14.21 -13.93 37.36
N ALA A 689 -13.51 -13.18 38.22
CA ALA A 689 -14.03 -11.95 38.78
C ALA A 689 -14.02 -10.83 37.72
N MET A 690 -12.95 -10.72 36.95
CA MET A 690 -12.85 -9.78 35.85
C MET A 690 -13.89 -10.06 34.76
N ASP A 691 -14.13 -11.33 34.42
CA ASP A 691 -15.17 -11.69 33.44
C ASP A 691 -16.58 -11.23 33.89
N ARG A 692 -16.91 -11.36 35.14
CA ARG A 692 -18.19 -10.84 35.65
C ARG A 692 -18.29 -9.32 35.54
N ILE A 693 -17.18 -8.61 35.77
CA ILE A 693 -17.12 -7.15 35.62
C ILE A 693 -17.29 -6.77 34.16
N LEU A 694 -16.49 -7.35 33.27
CA LEU A 694 -16.52 -7.05 31.83
C LEU A 694 -17.86 -7.45 31.19
N ASN A 695 -18.45 -8.59 31.60
CA ASN A 695 -19.80 -8.97 31.17
C ASN A 695 -20.84 -7.92 31.64
N GLY A 696 -20.74 -7.42 32.86
CA GLY A 696 -21.60 -6.36 33.36
C GLY A 696 -21.46 -5.06 32.59
N LEU A 697 -20.25 -4.68 32.25
CA LEU A 697 -19.98 -3.50 31.44
C LEU A 697 -20.45 -3.66 29.96
N PHE A 698 -20.26 -4.83 29.36
CA PHE A 698 -20.74 -5.10 28.01
C PHE A 698 -22.26 -5.08 27.90
N ASN A 699 -22.96 -5.63 28.87
CA ASN A 699 -24.43 -5.75 28.89
C ASN A 699 -25.15 -4.61 29.64
N ARG A 700 -24.43 -3.52 29.95
CA ARG A 700 -25.03 -2.39 30.68
C ARG A 700 -26.08 -1.68 29.81
N GLU A 701 -27.04 -1.04 30.44
CA GLU A 701 -27.94 -0.13 29.76
C GLU A 701 -27.18 1.15 29.37
N LEU A 702 -27.22 1.47 28.09
CA LEU A 702 -26.53 2.64 27.56
C LEU A 702 -27.34 3.91 27.88
N ASP A 703 -26.66 4.96 28.34
CA ASP A 703 -27.23 6.30 28.40
C ASP A 703 -27.35 6.85 26.97
N PRO A 704 -28.54 7.13 26.44
CA PRO A 704 -28.68 7.66 25.09
C PRO A 704 -28.00 9.02 24.88
N ALA A 705 -27.77 9.79 25.94
CA ALA A 705 -27.09 11.07 25.89
C ALA A 705 -25.56 10.92 25.87
N TYR A 706 -25.05 9.83 26.43
CA TYR A 706 -23.62 9.52 26.46
C TYR A 706 -23.39 8.01 26.41
N PRO A 707 -23.48 7.38 25.24
CA PRO A 707 -23.44 5.92 25.10
C PRO A 707 -22.04 5.32 25.20
N TYR A 708 -21.05 6.11 25.58
CA TYR A 708 -19.64 5.68 25.63
C TYR A 708 -19.31 4.98 26.95
N LEU A 709 -18.41 3.99 26.89
CA LEU A 709 -17.82 3.36 28.05
C LEU A 709 -16.62 4.19 28.51
N THR A 710 -16.72 4.76 29.70
CA THR A 710 -15.64 5.59 30.27
C THR A 710 -14.67 4.74 31.10
N TYR A 711 -13.43 5.24 31.19
CA TYR A 711 -12.43 4.60 32.08
C TYR A 711 -12.86 4.63 33.54
N GLN A 712 -13.57 5.69 33.98
CA GLN A 712 -14.09 5.79 35.33
C GLN A 712 -15.15 4.70 35.62
N GLU A 713 -16.04 4.38 34.67
CA GLU A 713 -17.01 3.27 34.83
C GLU A 713 -16.28 1.93 35.01
N PHE A 714 -15.16 1.71 34.30
CA PHE A 714 -14.34 0.52 34.51
C PHE A 714 -13.72 0.49 35.92
N LEU A 715 -13.13 1.60 36.38
CA LEU A 715 -12.59 1.70 37.75
C LEU A 715 -13.66 1.46 38.83
N ASP A 716 -14.83 2.07 38.69
CA ASP A 716 -15.95 1.94 39.60
C ASP A 716 -16.48 0.48 39.63
N ALA A 717 -16.57 -0.16 38.47
CA ALA A 717 -16.99 -1.55 38.38
C ALA A 717 -15.98 -2.53 39.02
N CYS A 718 -14.69 -2.20 38.96
CA CYS A 718 -13.64 -2.93 39.65
C CYS A 718 -13.56 -2.60 41.15
N GLY A 719 -14.12 -1.46 41.59
CA GLY A 719 -13.93 -0.93 42.92
C GLY A 719 -12.49 -0.49 43.19
N LEU A 720 -11.79 -0.04 42.17
CA LEU A 720 -10.38 0.35 42.22
C LEU A 720 -10.21 1.84 41.85
N THR A 721 -9.05 2.36 42.22
CA THR A 721 -8.61 3.71 41.84
C THR A 721 -7.46 3.67 40.84
N GLU A 722 -7.26 4.75 40.10
CA GLU A 722 -6.12 4.89 39.20
C GLU A 722 -4.76 4.70 39.91
N GLU A 723 -4.64 5.17 41.16
CA GLU A 723 -3.43 5.01 41.96
C GLU A 723 -3.10 3.53 42.24
N GLU A 724 -4.10 2.69 42.44
CA GLU A 724 -3.93 1.24 42.65
C GLU A 724 -3.48 0.53 41.33
N LEU A 725 -3.83 1.08 40.19
CA LEU A 725 -3.43 0.58 38.88
C LEU A 725 -2.09 1.14 38.38
N ASN A 726 -1.47 2.07 39.08
CA ASN A 726 -0.18 2.62 38.69
C ASN A 726 0.85 1.50 38.55
N LEU A 727 1.55 1.49 37.41
CA LEU A 727 2.57 0.48 37.04
C LEU A 727 3.97 0.80 37.56
N ALA A 728 4.17 1.92 38.28
CA ALA A 728 5.45 2.34 38.83
C ALA A 728 5.90 1.50 40.04
#